data_f8ac95de6922ae762b6af227ed15f4a5
#
_entry.id   f8ac95de6922ae762b6af227ed15f4a5
#
_cell.length_a   1.000
_cell.length_b   1.000
_cell.length_c   1.000
_cell.angle_alpha   90.00
_cell.angle_beta   90.00
_cell.angle_gamma   90.00
#
_symmetry.space_group_name_H-M   'P 1'
#
loop_
_entity.id
_entity.type
_entity.pdbx_description
1 polymer ?
#
loop_
_entity_poly.entity_id
_entity_poly.type
_entity_poly.pdbx_seq_one_letter_code
_entity_poly.pdbx_strand_id
1 'polypeptide(L)'
;MVRQSPHQEIADLAQSFERVSNGLMSMTKPLSKFEYEHGVYGVIFVKPNKRLSKIFSTDREVIVIVTNFQDQQQRTIQALKAQLLESQGRLEGSLAIVVHADPDGNRKLKNWGREQGLAILPLSSRDISSDSDSFERDLLQDFFSNDPFDVTGPVSDDARFFGRRTEALDIARQLRGGQIRSSLGIRKIGKTSILNRILHEARSHHDCLCVMVDCSKDEIWSQDSGRLLHSIADAIGVATRDGVRYVEVGRVKGRPIRLSDARGKLNEAIDSSSVTVIIFFDEVDYITPGSPTARDAWSKEFNPFWRNLRAVVQEGARRDRKISLFVCGVSSKWFKVESVNGVENAVLAFIPEEYLSPLASSASAGMIRAISKVAGLSFDEATAEWIGNACGNMPYWTRKACSYIHRHIDIRDRPCAIPRETAERLVTEFVEVEGAAIAEVAINHLFRVHPEVYPAAREVLQGSTPKKTDPLASTLLRYGIFQEVRGEVKLASIMIEEGLKLYELKNQGGSGVADVLPVNSQPLKYNIDDWADELAQVNASRNKLERKMRVLTLNFIKFSYLQDKSKGVPSARIIRGIEKSRVEKLQHLPPDDLIEKLLWTELIRLIEKEWSLFSPIFIDLRQLKDNSAVVNDRPDAHAKDVDGADLAYYRRALRWLEDAVQRASS
;
A
#
# COMPACT_ATOMS: atom_id res chain seq x y z
N MET A 1 -5.99 -41.06 25.11
CA MET A 1 -5.30 -40.84 23.82
C MET A 1 -3.91 -40.30 24.12
N VAL A 2 -2.86 -41.04 23.74
CA VAL A 2 -1.47 -40.58 23.87
C VAL A 2 -1.33 -39.37 22.95
N ARG A 3 -0.92 -38.21 23.48
CA ARG A 3 -0.60 -37.03 22.65
C ARG A 3 0.58 -37.41 21.76
N GLN A 4 0.39 -37.40 20.45
CA GLN A 4 1.47 -37.55 19.48
C GLN A 4 2.51 -36.45 19.69
N SER A 5 3.76 -36.73 19.40
CA SER A 5 4.79 -35.69 19.46
C SER A 5 4.59 -34.69 18.33
N PRO A 6 4.92 -33.38 18.50
CA PRO A 6 4.85 -32.39 17.44
C PRO A 6 5.55 -32.83 16.14
N HIS A 7 6.62 -33.60 16.29
CA HIS A 7 7.37 -34.15 15.17
C HIS A 7 6.60 -35.20 14.36
N GLN A 8 5.74 -35.98 15.02
CA GLN A 8 4.91 -37.00 14.35
C GLN A 8 3.77 -36.33 13.62
N GLU A 9 3.11 -35.36 14.25
CA GLU A 9 2.00 -34.62 13.61
C GLU A 9 2.44 -33.89 12.32
N ILE A 10 3.64 -33.27 12.33
CA ILE A 10 4.22 -32.64 11.13
C ILE A 10 4.49 -33.71 10.04
N ALA A 11 4.98 -34.89 10.42
CA ALA A 11 5.24 -35.96 9.46
C ALA A 11 3.93 -36.49 8.85
N ASP A 12 2.89 -36.67 9.65
CA ASP A 12 1.58 -37.13 9.19
C ASP A 12 0.92 -36.13 8.23
N LEU A 13 1.01 -34.83 8.53
CA LEU A 13 0.53 -33.75 7.64
C LEU A 13 1.31 -33.73 6.32
N ALA A 14 2.63 -33.86 6.39
CA ALA A 14 3.50 -33.91 5.21
C ALA A 14 3.19 -35.12 4.33
N GLN A 15 2.99 -36.30 4.90
CA GLN A 15 2.60 -37.51 4.18
C GLN A 15 1.21 -37.37 3.52
N SER A 16 0.25 -36.74 4.22
CA SER A 16 -1.07 -36.45 3.68
C SER A 16 -0.98 -35.50 2.48
N PHE A 17 -0.18 -34.47 2.58
CA PHE A 17 0.09 -33.53 1.47
C PHE A 17 0.73 -34.25 0.27
N GLU A 18 1.76 -35.06 0.52
CA GLU A 18 2.42 -35.85 -0.53
C GLU A 18 1.43 -36.72 -1.31
N ARG A 19 0.56 -37.42 -0.59
CA ARG A 19 -0.43 -38.30 -1.16
C ARG A 19 -1.41 -37.55 -2.10
N VAL A 20 -1.98 -36.42 -1.65
CA VAL A 20 -3.00 -35.67 -2.42
C VAL A 20 -2.40 -34.85 -3.56
N SER A 21 -1.14 -34.40 -3.41
CA SER A 21 -0.42 -33.64 -4.43
C SER A 21 0.25 -34.53 -5.49
N ASN A 22 0.21 -35.84 -5.34
CA ASN A 22 0.83 -36.78 -6.29
C ASN A 22 0.29 -36.62 -7.70
N GLY A 23 1.16 -36.53 -8.71
CA GLY A 23 0.79 -36.22 -10.09
C GLY A 23 0.63 -34.74 -10.41
N LEU A 24 0.34 -33.90 -9.42
CA LEU A 24 0.26 -32.45 -9.54
C LEU A 24 1.62 -31.78 -9.27
N MET A 25 2.33 -32.28 -8.25
CA MET A 25 3.63 -31.78 -7.82
C MET A 25 4.58 -32.95 -7.54
N SER A 26 5.83 -32.83 -7.95
CA SER A 26 6.89 -33.79 -7.64
C SER A 26 7.77 -33.26 -6.52
N MET A 27 8.02 -34.04 -5.46
CA MET A 27 8.97 -33.69 -4.43
C MET A 27 10.40 -33.69 -4.95
N THR A 28 11.09 -32.58 -4.75
CA THR A 28 12.50 -32.40 -5.11
C THR A 28 13.41 -32.36 -3.88
N LYS A 29 12.85 -32.01 -2.71
CA LYS A 29 13.47 -32.16 -1.40
C LYS A 29 12.45 -32.80 -0.47
N PRO A 30 12.73 -33.98 0.12
CA PRO A 30 11.83 -34.63 1.06
C PRO A 30 11.74 -33.82 2.36
N LEU A 31 10.77 -34.16 3.20
CA LEU A 31 10.55 -33.50 4.49
C LEU A 31 11.85 -33.39 5.29
N SER A 32 12.26 -32.17 5.55
CA SER A 32 13.28 -31.84 6.54
C SER A 32 12.68 -30.94 7.62
N LYS A 33 13.18 -31.03 8.85
CA LYS A 33 12.68 -30.26 9.99
C LYS A 33 13.69 -29.18 10.34
N PHE A 34 13.18 -28.01 10.73
CA PHE A 34 14.00 -26.91 11.23
C PHE A 34 13.29 -26.18 12.36
N GLU A 35 14.06 -25.52 13.21
CA GLU A 35 13.55 -24.71 14.30
C GLU A 35 13.70 -23.23 13.97
N TYR A 36 12.68 -22.45 14.28
CA TYR A 36 12.71 -21.00 14.16
C TYR A 36 11.89 -20.38 15.30
N GLU A 37 12.51 -19.50 16.10
CA GLU A 37 11.88 -18.79 17.22
C GLU A 37 10.99 -19.69 18.10
N HIS A 38 11.58 -20.78 18.63
CA HIS A 38 10.91 -21.78 19.48
C HIS A 38 9.77 -22.56 18.79
N GLY A 39 9.65 -22.50 17.46
CA GLY A 39 8.70 -23.28 16.66
C GLY A 39 9.41 -24.35 15.85
N VAL A 40 8.83 -25.55 15.79
CA VAL A 40 9.29 -26.62 14.90
C VAL A 40 8.48 -26.60 13.62
N TYR A 41 9.15 -26.63 12.48
CA TYR A 41 8.55 -26.59 11.14
C TYR A 41 9.07 -27.75 10.30
N GLY A 42 8.21 -28.28 9.45
CA GLY A 42 8.63 -29.12 8.33
C GLY A 42 8.83 -28.28 7.08
N VAL A 43 9.81 -28.61 6.26
CA VAL A 43 10.02 -28.01 4.96
C VAL A 43 10.16 -29.07 3.88
N ILE A 44 9.45 -28.88 2.76
CA ILE A 44 9.46 -29.72 1.57
C ILE A 44 9.66 -28.79 0.38
N PHE A 45 10.38 -29.23 -0.65
CA PHE A 45 10.42 -28.51 -1.92
C PHE A 45 9.69 -29.36 -2.96
N VAL A 46 8.82 -28.71 -3.71
CA VAL A 46 8.02 -29.36 -4.75
C VAL A 46 8.19 -28.65 -6.09
N LYS A 47 8.20 -29.43 -7.15
CA LYS A 47 8.14 -28.89 -8.52
C LYS A 47 6.75 -29.14 -9.09
N PRO A 48 5.99 -28.08 -9.41
CA PRO A 48 4.69 -28.21 -10.05
C PRO A 48 4.82 -28.92 -11.40
N ASN A 49 3.81 -29.70 -11.82
CA ASN A 49 3.77 -30.29 -13.14
C ASN A 49 3.65 -29.19 -14.22
N LYS A 50 3.79 -29.53 -15.50
CA LYS A 50 3.75 -28.57 -16.62
C LYS A 50 2.47 -27.71 -16.64
N ARG A 51 1.33 -28.25 -16.20
CA ARG A 51 0.05 -27.53 -16.14
C ARG A 51 0.07 -26.49 -15.02
N LEU A 52 0.39 -26.90 -13.80
CA LEU A 52 0.46 -26.00 -12.64
C LEU A 52 1.60 -24.99 -12.79
N SER A 53 2.74 -25.35 -13.36
CA SER A 53 3.84 -24.41 -13.67
C SER A 53 3.38 -23.26 -14.57
N LYS A 54 2.55 -23.56 -15.58
CA LYS A 54 1.95 -22.51 -16.43
C LYS A 54 0.96 -21.65 -15.67
N ILE A 55 0.13 -22.24 -14.81
CA ILE A 55 -0.87 -21.55 -14.01
C ILE A 55 -0.17 -20.65 -12.98
N PHE A 56 0.79 -21.17 -12.24
CA PHE A 56 1.56 -20.44 -11.24
C PHE A 56 2.59 -19.48 -11.87
N SER A 57 2.75 -19.51 -13.17
CA SER A 57 3.74 -18.72 -13.92
C SER A 57 5.16 -18.88 -13.37
N THR A 58 5.52 -20.09 -12.96
CA THR A 58 6.85 -20.41 -12.42
C THR A 58 7.41 -21.69 -13.01
N ASP A 59 8.72 -21.67 -13.32
CA ASP A 59 9.48 -22.86 -13.67
C ASP A 59 10.37 -23.33 -12.50
N ARG A 60 10.31 -22.63 -11.37
CA ARG A 60 11.09 -22.92 -10.14
C ARG A 60 10.35 -23.89 -9.25
N GLU A 61 11.10 -24.40 -8.27
CA GLU A 61 10.51 -25.18 -7.19
C GLU A 61 9.76 -24.25 -6.23
N VAL A 62 8.68 -24.76 -5.63
CA VAL A 62 7.86 -24.06 -4.63
C VAL A 62 8.16 -24.65 -3.26
N ILE A 63 8.32 -23.80 -2.27
CA ILE A 63 8.48 -24.20 -0.88
C ILE A 63 7.13 -24.57 -0.26
N VAL A 64 7.11 -25.67 0.49
CA VAL A 64 5.99 -26.08 1.33
C VAL A 64 6.45 -26.09 2.77
N ILE A 65 5.85 -25.24 3.61
CA ILE A 65 6.05 -25.26 5.06
C ILE A 65 4.94 -26.07 5.70
N VAL A 66 5.29 -26.98 6.60
CA VAL A 66 4.32 -27.80 7.33
C VAL A 66 4.40 -27.46 8.81
N THR A 67 3.26 -27.14 9.40
CA THR A 67 3.15 -26.79 10.82
C THR A 67 1.96 -27.48 11.48
N ASN A 68 2.10 -27.84 12.73
CA ASN A 68 1.01 -28.43 13.53
C ASN A 68 0.36 -27.43 14.48
N PHE A 69 0.66 -26.13 14.35
CA PHE A 69 0.11 -25.10 15.23
C PHE A 69 -1.39 -24.98 15.09
N GLN A 70 -2.11 -25.05 16.22
CA GLN A 70 -3.55 -24.86 16.29
C GLN A 70 -3.94 -23.38 16.22
N ASP A 71 -2.98 -22.47 16.40
CA ASP A 71 -3.08 -21.03 16.23
C ASP A 71 -1.83 -20.50 15.53
N GLN A 72 -1.97 -20.15 14.26
CA GLN A 72 -0.87 -19.63 13.44
C GLN A 72 -0.47 -18.23 13.90
N GLN A 73 0.84 -17.94 13.80
CA GLN A 73 1.45 -16.67 14.15
C GLN A 73 2.30 -16.14 12.99
N GLN A 74 2.57 -14.83 12.98
CA GLN A 74 3.38 -14.18 11.93
C GLN A 74 4.79 -14.77 11.78
N ARG A 75 5.34 -15.37 12.86
CA ARG A 75 6.63 -16.06 12.81
C ARG A 75 6.68 -17.19 11.75
N THR A 76 5.53 -17.77 11.37
CA THR A 76 5.48 -18.76 10.27
C THR A 76 5.91 -18.14 8.94
N ILE A 77 5.53 -16.89 8.68
CA ILE A 77 5.97 -16.16 7.47
C ILE A 77 7.45 -15.78 7.56
N GLN A 78 7.93 -15.46 8.76
CA GLN A 78 9.35 -15.15 8.97
C GLN A 78 10.23 -16.40 8.80
N ALA A 79 9.79 -17.55 9.33
CA ALA A 79 10.43 -18.85 9.11
C ALA A 79 10.50 -19.22 7.62
N LEU A 80 9.39 -19.00 6.89
CA LEU A 80 9.32 -19.18 5.45
C LEU A 80 10.33 -18.29 4.70
N LYS A 81 10.40 -17.00 5.04
CA LYS A 81 11.36 -16.07 4.43
C LYS A 81 12.81 -16.47 4.69
N ALA A 82 13.13 -16.93 5.90
CA ALA A 82 14.47 -17.42 6.22
C ALA A 82 14.86 -18.57 5.29
N GLN A 83 13.96 -19.54 5.06
CA GLN A 83 14.22 -20.66 4.15
C GLN A 83 14.33 -20.24 2.68
N LEU A 84 13.54 -19.25 2.24
CA LEU A 84 13.66 -18.69 0.90
C LEU A 84 15.02 -18.01 0.68
N LEU A 85 15.52 -17.27 1.67
CA LEU A 85 16.84 -16.64 1.62
C LEU A 85 17.97 -17.67 1.57
N GLU A 86 17.89 -18.72 2.38
CA GLU A 86 18.88 -19.82 2.40
C GLU A 86 18.93 -20.57 1.06
N SER A 87 17.84 -20.58 0.29
CA SER A 87 17.74 -21.31 -0.98
C SER A 87 18.51 -20.69 -2.15
N GLN A 88 19.10 -19.51 -1.97
CA GLN A 88 19.92 -18.80 -2.96
C GLN A 88 19.29 -18.68 -4.37
N GLY A 89 17.97 -18.48 -4.42
CA GLY A 89 17.23 -18.31 -5.67
C GLY A 89 16.81 -19.60 -6.39
N ARG A 90 17.01 -20.76 -5.81
CA ARG A 90 16.48 -22.05 -6.29
C ARG A 90 14.97 -22.09 -6.29
N LEU A 91 14.35 -21.54 -5.24
CA LEU A 91 12.92 -21.54 -5.02
C LEU A 91 12.23 -20.36 -5.68
N GLU A 92 10.93 -20.52 -5.93
CA GLU A 92 10.05 -19.41 -6.28
C GLU A 92 9.90 -18.45 -5.08
N GLY A 93 10.28 -17.20 -5.25
CA GLY A 93 10.31 -16.23 -4.17
C GLY A 93 8.97 -15.53 -3.88
N SER A 94 8.00 -15.68 -4.79
CA SER A 94 6.72 -14.98 -4.69
C SER A 94 5.54 -15.86 -4.31
N LEU A 95 5.72 -17.19 -4.29
CA LEU A 95 4.69 -18.19 -4.02
C LEU A 95 5.19 -19.22 -3.01
N ALA A 96 4.37 -19.55 -2.03
CA ALA A 96 4.64 -20.63 -1.07
C ALA A 96 3.34 -21.34 -0.66
N ILE A 97 3.48 -22.60 -0.27
CA ILE A 97 2.39 -23.41 0.27
C ILE A 97 2.65 -23.55 1.78
N VAL A 98 1.60 -23.41 2.60
CA VAL A 98 1.67 -23.65 4.05
C VAL A 98 0.60 -24.65 4.45
N VAL A 99 1.05 -25.85 4.84
CA VAL A 99 0.17 -26.88 5.40
C VAL A 99 0.07 -26.67 6.91
N HIS A 100 -1.16 -26.61 7.44
CA HIS A 100 -1.39 -26.24 8.83
C HIS A 100 -2.60 -26.92 9.47
N ALA A 101 -2.67 -26.85 10.81
CA ALA A 101 -3.75 -27.42 11.62
C ALA A 101 -4.68 -26.35 12.24
N ASP A 102 -4.44 -25.05 12.00
CA ASP A 102 -5.26 -23.95 12.54
C ASP A 102 -6.60 -23.83 11.80
N PRO A 103 -7.76 -23.90 12.47
CA PRO A 103 -9.07 -23.72 11.82
C PRO A 103 -9.24 -22.36 11.10
N ASP A 104 -8.59 -21.30 11.59
CA ASP A 104 -8.62 -19.95 11.03
C ASP A 104 -7.35 -19.61 10.23
N GLY A 105 -6.46 -20.57 10.04
CA GLY A 105 -5.13 -20.40 9.48
C GLY A 105 -5.12 -19.88 8.04
N ASN A 106 -6.06 -20.33 7.21
CA ASN A 106 -6.15 -19.90 5.81
C ASN A 106 -6.23 -18.37 5.69
N ARG A 107 -7.08 -17.73 6.47
CA ARG A 107 -7.26 -16.27 6.45
C ARG A 107 -6.02 -15.54 6.98
N LYS A 108 -5.48 -16.00 8.12
CA LYS A 108 -4.32 -15.37 8.77
C LYS A 108 -3.10 -15.42 7.85
N LEU A 109 -2.77 -16.59 7.32
CA LEU A 109 -1.60 -16.81 6.48
C LEU A 109 -1.68 -16.02 5.16
N LYS A 110 -2.86 -15.96 4.52
CA LYS A 110 -3.08 -15.15 3.33
C LYS A 110 -2.84 -13.66 3.59
N ASN A 111 -3.37 -13.13 4.70
CA ASN A 111 -3.20 -11.72 5.05
C ASN A 111 -1.74 -11.38 5.33
N TRP A 112 -1.07 -12.16 6.18
CA TRP A 112 0.35 -11.93 6.50
C TRP A 112 1.26 -12.13 5.29
N GLY A 113 0.95 -13.09 4.41
CA GLY A 113 1.67 -13.27 3.15
C GLY A 113 1.54 -12.04 2.26
N ARG A 114 0.32 -11.50 2.14
CA ARG A 114 0.06 -10.28 1.34
C ARG A 114 0.82 -9.07 1.87
N GLU A 115 0.83 -8.84 3.18
CA GLU A 115 1.62 -7.77 3.83
C GLU A 115 3.12 -7.87 3.52
N GLN A 116 3.59 -9.08 3.30
CA GLN A 116 5.00 -9.38 3.03
C GLN A 116 5.33 -9.59 1.54
N GLY A 117 4.34 -9.34 0.64
CA GLY A 117 4.52 -9.50 -0.80
C GLY A 117 4.61 -10.95 -1.28
N LEU A 118 4.16 -11.93 -0.47
CA LEU A 118 4.16 -13.35 -0.76
C LEU A 118 2.74 -13.85 -1.03
N ALA A 119 2.53 -14.58 -2.13
CA ALA A 119 1.33 -15.35 -2.34
C ALA A 119 1.42 -16.65 -1.53
N ILE A 120 0.62 -16.74 -0.47
CA ILE A 120 0.55 -17.96 0.35
C ILE A 120 -0.68 -18.77 -0.06
N LEU A 121 -0.46 -20.05 -0.35
CA LEU A 121 -1.51 -21.06 -0.51
C LEU A 121 -1.60 -21.84 0.80
N PRO A 122 -2.49 -21.48 1.72
CA PRO A 122 -2.65 -22.18 2.97
C PRO A 122 -3.54 -23.42 2.73
N LEU A 123 -3.08 -24.56 3.19
CA LEU A 123 -3.78 -25.83 3.13
C LEU A 123 -4.03 -26.33 4.54
N SER A 124 -5.28 -26.37 4.95
CA SER A 124 -5.65 -26.95 6.24
C SER A 124 -5.54 -28.48 6.21
N SER A 125 -5.49 -29.08 7.38
CA SER A 125 -5.53 -30.56 7.52
C SER A 125 -6.76 -31.20 6.84
N ARG A 126 -7.85 -30.43 6.65
CA ARG A 126 -9.04 -30.86 5.93
C ARG A 126 -8.81 -30.87 4.43
N ASP A 127 -8.16 -29.84 3.89
CA ASP A 127 -7.89 -29.68 2.45
C ASP A 127 -7.00 -30.82 1.93
N ILE A 128 -6.02 -31.26 2.72
CA ILE A 128 -5.12 -32.38 2.38
C ILE A 128 -5.70 -33.77 2.70
N SER A 129 -6.90 -33.83 3.26
CA SER A 129 -7.62 -35.09 3.52
C SER A 129 -8.59 -35.47 2.40
N SER A 130 -8.79 -34.61 1.40
CA SER A 130 -9.65 -34.83 0.24
C SER A 130 -9.02 -35.79 -0.79
N ASP A 131 -9.78 -36.11 -1.83
CA ASP A 131 -9.24 -36.77 -3.02
C ASP A 131 -8.41 -35.79 -3.88
N SER A 132 -7.58 -36.32 -4.79
CA SER A 132 -6.68 -35.50 -5.62
C SER A 132 -7.40 -34.53 -6.56
N ASP A 133 -8.57 -34.87 -7.06
CA ASP A 133 -9.33 -34.00 -7.99
C ASP A 133 -9.98 -32.83 -7.24
N SER A 134 -10.49 -33.08 -6.04
CA SER A 134 -11.02 -32.05 -5.16
C SER A 134 -9.89 -31.15 -4.68
N PHE A 135 -8.74 -31.72 -4.31
CA PHE A 135 -7.56 -30.98 -3.92
C PHE A 135 -7.05 -30.05 -5.03
N GLU A 136 -6.97 -30.50 -6.28
CA GLU A 136 -6.56 -29.65 -7.40
C GLU A 136 -7.52 -28.46 -7.57
N ARG A 137 -8.83 -28.69 -7.52
CA ARG A 137 -9.83 -27.61 -7.61
C ARG A 137 -9.67 -26.61 -6.50
N ASP A 138 -9.57 -27.06 -5.27
CA ASP A 138 -9.48 -26.19 -4.09
C ASP A 138 -8.16 -25.40 -4.10
N LEU A 139 -7.05 -26.04 -4.50
CA LEU A 139 -5.75 -25.39 -4.66
C LEU A 139 -5.79 -24.27 -5.72
N LEU A 140 -6.42 -24.52 -6.87
CA LEU A 140 -6.54 -23.52 -7.93
C LEU A 140 -7.50 -22.40 -7.53
N GLN A 141 -8.61 -22.72 -6.90
CA GLN A 141 -9.54 -21.73 -6.38
C GLN A 141 -8.87 -20.83 -5.34
N ASP A 142 -8.08 -21.42 -4.45
CA ASP A 142 -7.33 -20.70 -3.44
C ASP A 142 -6.25 -19.80 -4.07
N PHE A 143 -5.53 -20.30 -5.08
CA PHE A 143 -4.53 -19.55 -5.81
C PHE A 143 -5.13 -18.33 -6.50
N PHE A 144 -6.21 -18.50 -7.25
CA PHE A 144 -6.86 -17.41 -7.96
C PHE A 144 -7.67 -16.46 -7.07
N SER A 145 -7.95 -16.84 -5.82
CA SER A 145 -8.58 -15.93 -4.85
C SER A 145 -7.65 -14.82 -4.37
N ASN A 146 -6.34 -14.98 -4.51
CA ASN A 146 -5.38 -13.94 -4.22
C ASN A 146 -5.40 -12.90 -5.34
N ASP A 147 -5.59 -11.63 -4.99
CA ASP A 147 -5.52 -10.53 -5.94
C ASP A 147 -4.07 -10.05 -6.11
N PRO A 148 -3.39 -10.37 -7.22
CA PRO A 148 -2.02 -9.95 -7.44
C PRO A 148 -1.90 -8.47 -7.84
N PHE A 149 -3.03 -7.82 -8.16
CA PHE A 149 -3.07 -6.40 -8.49
C PHE A 149 -3.17 -5.50 -7.25
N ASP A 150 -3.71 -6.02 -6.14
CA ASP A 150 -3.91 -5.24 -4.91
C ASP A 150 -2.60 -5.09 -4.13
N VAL A 151 -1.75 -4.18 -4.60
CA VAL A 151 -0.50 -3.79 -3.95
C VAL A 151 -0.67 -2.39 -3.38
N THR A 152 -0.57 -2.25 -2.07
CA THR A 152 -0.77 -0.99 -1.36
C THR A 152 0.50 -0.16 -1.20
N GLY A 153 1.66 -0.79 -1.10
CA GLY A 153 2.97 -0.16 -0.89
C GLY A 153 3.78 0.08 -2.17
N PRO A 154 4.95 0.71 -2.05
CA PRO A 154 5.90 0.82 -3.14
C PRO A 154 6.42 -0.56 -3.55
N VAL A 155 6.60 -0.76 -4.85
CA VAL A 155 7.12 -2.01 -5.39
C VAL A 155 8.62 -2.06 -5.13
N SER A 156 9.07 -3.06 -4.38
CA SER A 156 10.48 -3.33 -4.09
C SER A 156 11.02 -4.55 -4.84
N ASP A 157 10.12 -5.41 -5.35
CA ASP A 157 10.47 -6.64 -6.05
C ASP A 157 10.69 -6.39 -7.56
N ASP A 158 11.78 -6.93 -8.07
CA ASP A 158 12.19 -6.82 -9.48
C ASP A 158 11.16 -7.42 -10.45
N ALA A 159 10.53 -8.52 -10.06
CA ALA A 159 9.52 -9.20 -10.87
C ALA A 159 8.22 -8.39 -11.03
N ARG A 160 7.97 -7.44 -10.12
CA ARG A 160 6.78 -6.58 -10.10
C ARG A 160 7.04 -5.15 -10.57
N PHE A 161 8.29 -4.82 -10.91
CA PHE A 161 8.70 -3.50 -11.37
C PHE A 161 8.69 -3.43 -12.90
N PHE A 162 7.69 -2.77 -13.47
CA PHE A 162 7.44 -2.72 -14.91
C PHE A 162 7.78 -1.37 -15.53
N GLY A 163 8.28 -1.40 -16.76
CA GLY A 163 8.32 -0.28 -17.70
C GLY A 163 9.39 0.79 -17.45
N ARG A 164 10.11 0.77 -16.32
CA ARG A 164 11.10 1.80 -15.96
C ARG A 164 12.46 1.24 -15.54
N ARG A 165 12.73 -0.01 -15.90
CA ARG A 165 13.97 -0.68 -15.47
C ARG A 165 15.20 0.00 -16.08
N THR A 166 15.16 0.29 -17.37
CA THR A 166 16.26 0.98 -18.07
C THR A 166 16.48 2.38 -17.50
N GLU A 167 15.41 3.14 -17.27
CA GLU A 167 15.46 4.46 -16.65
C GLU A 167 16.12 4.42 -15.26
N ALA A 168 15.71 3.47 -14.41
CA ALA A 168 16.29 3.30 -13.08
C ALA A 168 17.80 2.93 -13.14
N LEU A 169 18.19 2.04 -14.07
CA LEU A 169 19.58 1.66 -14.29
C LEU A 169 20.44 2.85 -14.77
N ASP A 170 19.91 3.66 -15.68
CA ASP A 170 20.60 4.83 -16.19
C ASP A 170 20.78 5.90 -15.12
N ILE A 171 19.75 6.16 -14.33
CA ILE A 171 19.84 7.09 -13.18
C ILE A 171 20.85 6.57 -12.15
N ALA A 172 20.82 5.28 -11.80
CA ALA A 172 21.77 4.70 -10.84
C ALA A 172 23.23 4.86 -11.34
N ARG A 173 23.48 4.65 -12.64
CA ARG A 173 24.81 4.86 -13.27
C ARG A 173 25.25 6.32 -13.18
N GLN A 174 24.35 7.27 -13.44
CA GLN A 174 24.63 8.70 -13.39
C GLN A 174 24.90 9.17 -11.95
N LEU A 175 24.14 8.68 -10.97
CA LEU A 175 24.39 8.97 -9.55
C LEU A 175 25.76 8.44 -9.09
N ARG A 176 26.15 7.24 -9.50
CA ARG A 176 27.51 6.72 -9.25
C ARG A 176 28.60 7.57 -9.90
N GLY A 177 28.28 8.26 -10.99
CA GLY A 177 29.14 9.22 -11.66
C GLY A 177 29.26 10.59 -10.96
N GLY A 178 28.53 10.87 -9.89
CA GLY A 178 28.55 12.15 -9.20
C GLY A 178 27.47 13.13 -9.67
N GLN A 179 26.44 12.68 -10.41
CA GLN A 179 25.39 13.58 -10.91
C GLN A 179 24.26 13.75 -9.89
N ILE A 180 23.58 14.89 -10.01
CA ILE A 180 22.36 15.20 -9.24
C ILE A 180 21.17 14.96 -10.16
N ARG A 181 20.15 14.26 -9.65
CA ARG A 181 18.93 13.95 -10.38
C ARG A 181 17.72 14.16 -9.49
N SER A 182 16.55 14.32 -10.08
CA SER A 182 15.28 14.38 -9.36
C SER A 182 14.20 13.50 -10.00
N SER A 183 13.12 13.29 -9.27
CA SER A 183 11.94 12.57 -9.76
C SER A 183 10.70 13.20 -9.16
N LEU A 184 10.12 14.14 -9.90
CA LEU A 184 8.92 14.87 -9.52
C LEU A 184 7.69 14.21 -10.16
N GLY A 185 6.54 14.27 -9.50
CA GLY A 185 5.33 13.71 -10.10
C GLY A 185 4.17 13.62 -9.13
N ILE A 186 3.00 13.41 -9.71
CA ILE A 186 1.74 13.23 -8.97
C ILE A 186 1.84 12.07 -7.94
N ARG A 187 1.02 12.12 -6.92
CA ARG A 187 0.92 11.01 -5.95
C ARG A 187 0.58 9.70 -6.66
N LYS A 188 1.17 8.58 -6.19
CA LYS A 188 0.95 7.21 -6.72
C LYS A 188 1.46 6.97 -8.15
N ILE A 189 2.23 7.89 -8.75
CA ILE A 189 2.90 7.67 -10.05
C ILE A 189 4.01 6.62 -9.97
N GLY A 190 4.54 6.32 -8.77
CA GLY A 190 5.59 5.33 -8.55
C GLY A 190 6.98 5.92 -8.21
N LYS A 191 7.05 7.15 -7.67
CA LYS A 191 8.31 7.80 -7.25
C LYS A 191 9.13 6.95 -6.28
N THR A 192 8.54 6.51 -5.19
CA THR A 192 9.23 5.64 -4.22
C THR A 192 9.61 4.29 -4.81
N SER A 193 8.82 3.75 -5.76
CA SER A 193 9.17 2.49 -6.43
C SER A 193 10.41 2.63 -7.32
N ILE A 194 10.50 3.72 -8.09
CA ILE A 194 11.72 3.96 -8.91
C ILE A 194 12.91 4.29 -8.03
N LEU A 195 12.72 5.05 -6.93
CA LEU A 195 13.77 5.32 -5.95
C LEU A 195 14.31 4.03 -5.36
N ASN A 196 13.44 3.13 -4.90
CA ASN A 196 13.83 1.82 -4.37
C ASN A 196 14.59 0.98 -5.41
N ARG A 197 14.18 1.05 -6.68
CA ARG A 197 14.89 0.35 -7.75
C ARG A 197 16.28 0.95 -7.99
N ILE A 198 16.41 2.26 -8.07
CA ILE A 198 17.69 2.97 -8.22
C ILE A 198 18.59 2.64 -7.02
N LEU A 199 18.06 2.68 -5.81
CA LEU A 199 18.77 2.34 -4.58
C LEU A 199 19.26 0.87 -4.60
N HIS A 200 18.42 -0.06 -5.03
CA HIS A 200 18.81 -1.47 -5.17
C HIS A 200 19.97 -1.64 -6.15
N GLU A 201 19.90 -1.01 -7.31
CA GLU A 201 20.96 -1.04 -8.32
C GLU A 201 22.25 -0.39 -7.82
N ALA A 202 22.16 0.77 -7.16
CA ALA A 202 23.33 1.44 -6.59
C ALA A 202 24.01 0.57 -5.51
N ARG A 203 23.23 -0.05 -4.63
CA ARG A 203 23.74 -0.93 -3.55
C ARG A 203 24.42 -2.20 -4.05
N SER A 204 24.06 -2.68 -5.23
CA SER A 204 24.70 -3.88 -5.82
C SER A 204 26.17 -3.65 -6.20
N HIS A 205 26.60 -2.38 -6.23
CA HIS A 205 27.96 -1.97 -6.56
C HIS A 205 28.74 -1.57 -5.28
N HIS A 206 30.02 -1.96 -5.23
CA HIS A 206 30.88 -1.71 -4.07
C HIS A 206 31.52 -0.30 -4.07
N ASP A 207 31.27 0.50 -5.10
CA ASP A 207 31.88 1.82 -5.33
C ASP A 207 31.04 3.00 -4.83
N CYS A 208 29.94 2.74 -4.10
CA CYS A 208 29.11 3.79 -3.54
C CYS A 208 28.55 3.44 -2.15
N LEU A 209 28.25 4.50 -1.39
CA LEU A 209 27.51 4.49 -0.13
C LEU A 209 26.18 5.19 -0.35
N CYS A 210 25.07 4.51 -0.10
CA CYS A 210 23.73 5.04 -0.23
C CYS A 210 23.20 5.50 1.14
N VAL A 211 22.76 6.74 1.21
CA VAL A 211 22.23 7.40 2.42
C VAL A 211 20.78 7.79 2.15
N MET A 212 19.83 7.22 2.90
CA MET A 212 18.41 7.48 2.72
C MET A 212 17.89 8.49 3.72
N VAL A 213 17.27 9.55 3.24
CA VAL A 213 16.57 10.59 4.00
C VAL A 213 15.09 10.53 3.64
N ASP A 214 14.31 9.86 4.45
CA ASP A 214 12.85 9.85 4.33
C ASP A 214 12.28 11.08 5.04
N CYS A 215 11.99 12.13 4.26
CA CYS A 215 11.52 13.39 4.78
C CYS A 215 10.11 13.32 5.39
N SER A 216 9.34 12.26 5.15
CA SER A 216 8.03 12.08 5.75
C SER A 216 8.07 11.65 7.21
N LYS A 217 9.22 11.14 7.68
CA LYS A 217 9.39 10.71 9.06
C LYS A 217 9.45 11.91 10.00
N ASP A 218 8.68 11.86 11.09
CA ASP A 218 8.64 12.92 12.13
C ASP A 218 10.02 13.29 12.65
N GLU A 219 10.87 12.31 12.80
CA GLU A 219 12.25 12.48 13.28
C GLU A 219 13.14 13.26 12.28
N ILE A 220 12.76 13.33 11.00
CA ILE A 220 13.50 14.05 9.95
C ILE A 220 12.95 15.48 9.79
N TRP A 221 11.64 15.61 9.43
CA TRP A 221 11.07 16.92 9.12
C TRP A 221 10.92 17.85 10.34
N SER A 222 10.96 17.30 11.56
CA SER A 222 10.95 18.11 12.78
C SER A 222 12.30 18.72 13.15
N GLN A 223 13.38 18.38 12.44
CA GLN A 223 14.71 18.93 12.67
C GLN A 223 14.87 20.32 12.03
N ASP A 224 15.74 21.14 12.61
CA ASP A 224 16.28 22.33 11.95
C ASP A 224 17.36 21.94 10.92
N SER A 225 17.74 22.88 10.07
CA SER A 225 18.72 22.66 9.00
C SER A 225 20.09 22.20 9.50
N GLY A 226 20.56 22.71 10.63
CA GLY A 226 21.85 22.31 11.22
C GLY A 226 21.81 20.87 11.74
N ARG A 227 20.71 20.48 12.40
CA ARG A 227 20.54 19.11 12.89
C ARG A 227 20.40 18.12 11.77
N LEU A 228 19.62 18.43 10.73
CA LEU A 228 19.46 17.52 9.60
C LEU A 228 20.77 17.28 8.85
N LEU A 229 21.56 18.34 8.60
CA LEU A 229 22.91 18.20 8.02
C LEU A 229 23.82 17.34 8.90
N HIS A 230 23.78 17.55 10.21
CA HIS A 230 24.55 16.77 11.16
C HIS A 230 24.09 15.30 11.21
N SER A 231 22.79 15.04 11.14
CA SER A 231 22.23 13.68 11.10
C SER A 231 22.70 12.90 9.85
N ILE A 232 22.77 13.60 8.71
CA ILE A 232 23.32 13.04 7.47
C ILE A 232 24.81 12.73 7.64
N ALA A 233 25.57 13.64 8.24
CA ALA A 233 27.00 13.43 8.52
C ALA A 233 27.24 12.22 9.45
N ASP A 234 26.46 12.10 10.50
CA ASP A 234 26.55 10.96 11.44
C ASP A 234 26.25 9.63 10.72
N ALA A 235 25.21 9.60 9.90
CA ALA A 235 24.84 8.41 9.14
C ALA A 235 25.99 7.98 8.20
N ILE A 236 26.59 8.92 7.46
CA ILE A 236 27.75 8.66 6.61
C ILE A 236 28.93 8.13 7.42
N GLY A 237 29.25 8.81 8.54
CA GLY A 237 30.37 8.43 9.41
C GLY A 237 30.21 7.04 10.03
N VAL A 238 29.02 6.68 10.48
CA VAL A 238 28.70 5.35 10.99
C VAL A 238 28.85 4.31 9.87
N ALA A 239 28.22 4.52 8.71
CA ALA A 239 28.27 3.60 7.59
C ALA A 239 29.71 3.37 7.09
N THR A 240 30.52 4.43 7.05
CA THR A 240 31.93 4.34 6.62
C THR A 240 32.77 3.52 7.61
N ARG A 241 32.59 3.73 8.92
CA ARG A 241 33.30 2.96 9.96
C ARG A 241 32.91 1.48 9.97
N ASP A 242 31.62 1.22 9.82
CA ASP A 242 31.07 -0.16 9.90
C ASP A 242 31.18 -0.89 8.57
N GLY A 243 31.67 -0.24 7.51
CA GLY A 243 31.86 -0.82 6.18
C GLY A 243 30.53 -1.15 5.47
N VAL A 244 29.39 -0.58 5.93
CA VAL A 244 28.09 -0.81 5.31
C VAL A 244 27.87 0.12 4.13
N ARG A 245 27.08 -0.33 3.15
CA ARG A 245 26.81 0.39 1.89
C ARG A 245 25.45 1.07 1.84
N TYR A 246 24.69 0.94 2.89
CA TYR A 246 23.37 1.59 3.03
C TYR A 246 23.12 1.97 4.47
N VAL A 247 22.57 3.16 4.65
CA VAL A 247 22.16 3.68 5.95
C VAL A 247 20.95 4.60 5.80
N GLU A 248 20.03 4.52 6.75
CA GLU A 248 18.95 5.50 6.89
C GLU A 248 19.33 6.58 7.91
N VAL A 249 18.96 7.83 7.58
CA VAL A 249 19.19 8.94 8.47
C VAL A 249 18.16 8.93 9.59
N GLY A 250 18.63 8.92 10.83
CA GLY A 250 17.82 9.03 12.04
C GLY A 250 17.97 10.40 12.70
N ARG A 251 17.28 10.58 13.82
CA ARG A 251 17.34 11.81 14.61
C ARG A 251 18.57 11.83 15.51
N VAL A 252 19.37 12.89 15.40
CA VAL A 252 20.39 13.22 16.41
C VAL A 252 19.74 13.94 17.59
N LYS A 253 19.93 13.38 18.79
CA LYS A 253 19.47 14.02 20.05
C LYS A 253 20.48 15.07 20.49
N GLY A 254 20.02 16.22 21.00
CA GLY A 254 20.91 17.23 21.58
C GLY A 254 20.45 18.67 21.37
N ARG A 255 21.36 19.62 21.67
CA ARG A 255 21.12 21.05 21.49
C ARG A 255 21.15 21.44 20.00
N PRO A 256 20.60 22.62 19.62
CA PRO A 256 20.74 23.14 18.25
C PRO A 256 22.23 23.17 17.84
N ILE A 257 22.48 22.79 16.60
CA ILE A 257 23.82 22.67 16.02
C ILE A 257 24.03 23.85 15.08
N ARG A 258 25.16 24.53 15.20
CA ARG A 258 25.50 25.61 14.25
C ARG A 258 25.71 25.05 12.86
N LEU A 259 25.19 25.75 11.85
CA LEU A 259 25.31 25.33 10.46
C LEU A 259 26.74 25.14 9.98
N SER A 260 27.67 26.01 10.46
CA SER A 260 29.11 25.87 10.18
C SER A 260 29.67 24.54 10.65
N ASP A 261 29.29 24.14 11.87
CA ASP A 261 29.82 22.96 12.53
C ASP A 261 29.22 21.71 11.89
N ALA A 262 27.91 21.75 11.58
CA ALA A 262 27.23 20.67 10.82
C ALA A 262 27.82 20.47 9.41
N ARG A 263 28.11 21.59 8.70
CA ARG A 263 28.78 21.54 7.38
C ARG A 263 30.20 20.98 7.49
N GLY A 264 30.98 21.42 8.48
CA GLY A 264 32.33 20.91 8.74
C GLY A 264 32.31 19.40 8.95
N LYS A 265 31.42 18.93 9.84
CA LYS A 265 31.26 17.52 10.13
C LYS A 265 30.82 16.70 8.89
N LEU A 266 29.92 17.27 8.06
CA LEU A 266 29.48 16.59 6.83
C LEU A 266 30.65 16.48 5.82
N ASN A 267 31.47 17.51 5.69
CA ASN A 267 32.70 17.48 4.88
C ASN A 267 33.67 16.38 5.39
N GLU A 268 33.92 16.32 6.70
CA GLU A 268 34.79 15.29 7.31
C GLU A 268 34.26 13.89 7.06
N ALA A 269 32.94 13.66 7.21
CA ALA A 269 32.33 12.38 6.97
C ALA A 269 32.47 11.95 5.50
N ILE A 270 32.31 12.88 4.55
CA ILE A 270 32.51 12.63 3.12
C ILE A 270 33.97 12.37 2.80
N ASP A 271 34.90 13.13 3.37
CA ASP A 271 36.32 12.94 3.14
C ASP A 271 36.84 11.62 3.70
N SER A 272 36.21 11.09 4.74
CA SER A 272 36.49 9.76 5.30
C SER A 272 35.98 8.63 4.41
N SER A 273 35.02 8.87 3.52
CA SER A 273 34.50 7.88 2.58
C SER A 273 35.44 7.72 1.38
N SER A 274 35.82 6.50 1.06
CA SER A 274 36.60 6.15 -0.14
C SER A 274 35.77 5.92 -1.40
N VAL A 275 34.45 6.04 -1.31
CA VAL A 275 33.49 5.75 -2.36
C VAL A 275 32.55 6.93 -2.63
N THR A 276 31.84 6.89 -3.76
CA THR A 276 30.80 7.88 -4.07
C THR A 276 29.71 7.86 -3.00
N VAL A 277 29.37 9.03 -2.43
CA VAL A 277 28.24 9.16 -1.48
C VAL A 277 27.01 9.59 -2.26
N ILE A 278 25.96 8.80 -2.23
CA ILE A 278 24.67 9.07 -2.88
C ILE A 278 23.63 9.32 -1.79
N ILE A 279 23.07 10.53 -1.73
CA ILE A 279 22.04 10.90 -0.76
C ILE A 279 20.69 10.89 -1.47
N PHE A 280 19.77 10.05 -1.01
CA PHE A 280 18.42 9.95 -1.49
C PHE A 280 17.48 10.71 -0.57
N PHE A 281 16.71 11.64 -1.11
CA PHE A 281 15.63 12.34 -0.43
C PHE A 281 14.30 11.86 -0.97
N ASP A 282 13.51 11.18 -0.15
CA ASP A 282 12.11 10.86 -0.50
C ASP A 282 11.16 11.83 0.18
N GLU A 283 10.01 12.09 -0.47
CA GLU A 283 8.95 12.99 0.01
C GLU A 283 9.50 14.38 0.46
N VAL A 284 10.38 14.98 -0.35
CA VAL A 284 11.06 16.27 -0.05
C VAL A 284 10.08 17.42 0.22
N ASP A 285 8.81 17.24 -0.16
CA ASP A 285 7.74 18.20 0.09
C ASP A 285 7.56 18.50 1.59
N TYR A 286 7.88 17.57 2.49
CA TYR A 286 7.83 17.77 3.96
C TYR A 286 8.84 18.78 4.49
N ILE A 287 9.93 18.99 3.76
CA ILE A 287 10.98 19.98 4.09
C ILE A 287 11.02 21.15 3.09
N THR A 288 9.92 21.38 2.36
CA THR A 288 9.81 22.41 1.32
C THR A 288 8.76 23.44 1.70
N PRO A 289 9.09 24.74 1.76
CA PRO A 289 8.16 25.80 2.15
C PRO A 289 6.92 25.87 1.27
N GLY A 290 5.75 26.18 1.86
CA GLY A 290 4.50 26.31 1.14
C GLY A 290 3.94 25.00 0.56
N SER A 291 4.58 23.87 0.86
CA SER A 291 3.99 22.56 0.63
C SER A 291 2.88 22.32 1.66
N PRO A 292 1.74 21.71 1.28
CA PRO A 292 0.67 21.36 2.22
C PRO A 292 1.11 20.44 3.36
N THR A 293 2.23 19.74 3.19
CA THR A 293 2.79 18.79 4.15
C THR A 293 3.93 19.36 5.00
N ALA A 294 4.49 20.52 4.62
CA ALA A 294 5.61 21.11 5.33
C ALA A 294 5.16 21.94 6.55
N ARG A 295 5.99 21.95 7.60
CA ARG A 295 5.82 22.87 8.71
C ARG A 295 6.27 24.29 8.33
N ASP A 296 5.68 25.32 8.96
CA ASP A 296 6.06 26.72 8.80
C ASP A 296 7.55 26.97 9.11
N ALA A 297 8.17 26.17 9.98
CA ALA A 297 9.59 26.23 10.29
C ALA A 297 10.49 26.10 9.05
N TRP A 298 10.11 25.25 8.09
CA TRP A 298 10.88 25.04 6.86
C TRP A 298 10.89 26.25 5.92
N SER A 299 10.00 27.20 6.08
CA SER A 299 10.11 28.48 5.37
C SER A 299 11.39 29.24 5.72
N LYS A 300 11.95 29.03 6.93
CA LYS A 300 13.23 29.63 7.38
C LYS A 300 14.41 28.68 7.20
N GLU A 301 14.20 27.40 7.34
CA GLU A 301 15.24 26.36 7.33
C GLU A 301 15.65 25.90 5.93
N PHE A 302 14.78 26.07 4.92
CA PHE A 302 14.97 25.57 3.56
C PHE A 302 16.27 26.09 2.90
N ASN A 303 16.42 27.40 2.77
CA ASN A 303 17.60 27.99 2.16
C ASN A 303 18.89 27.71 2.94
N PRO A 304 18.94 27.83 4.29
CA PRO A 304 20.09 27.40 5.07
C PRO A 304 20.51 25.96 4.84
N PHE A 305 19.55 25.03 4.79
CA PHE A 305 19.83 23.62 4.52
C PHE A 305 20.44 23.41 3.13
N TRP A 306 19.72 23.79 2.09
CA TRP A 306 20.14 23.53 0.71
C TRP A 306 21.41 24.28 0.31
N ARG A 307 21.61 25.51 0.82
CA ARG A 307 22.85 26.28 0.57
C ARG A 307 24.07 25.58 1.15
N ASN A 308 23.97 25.07 2.36
CA ASN A 308 25.08 24.36 2.98
C ASN A 308 25.34 23.01 2.32
N LEU A 309 24.28 22.27 1.95
CA LEU A 309 24.42 21.01 1.20
C LEU A 309 25.05 21.25 -0.19
N ARG A 310 24.61 22.29 -0.91
CA ARG A 310 25.22 22.71 -2.18
C ARG A 310 26.70 23.05 -2.01
N ALA A 311 27.06 23.78 -0.97
CA ALA A 311 28.46 24.11 -0.66
C ALA A 311 29.28 22.85 -0.42
N VAL A 312 28.77 21.87 0.34
CA VAL A 312 29.46 20.59 0.56
C VAL A 312 29.67 19.82 -0.74
N VAL A 313 28.69 19.77 -1.61
CA VAL A 313 28.81 19.09 -2.93
C VAL A 313 29.89 19.77 -3.80
N GLN A 314 29.90 21.11 -3.83
CA GLN A 314 30.88 21.88 -4.59
C GLN A 314 32.31 21.78 -4.00
N GLU A 315 32.44 21.86 -2.66
CA GLU A 315 33.70 21.67 -1.96
C GLU A 315 34.24 20.26 -2.11
N GLY A 316 33.35 19.24 -2.07
CA GLY A 316 33.70 17.84 -2.30
C GLY A 316 34.25 17.63 -3.72
N ALA A 317 33.60 18.19 -4.74
CA ALA A 317 34.06 18.09 -6.11
C ALA A 317 35.47 18.69 -6.32
N ARG A 318 35.81 19.80 -5.61
CA ARG A 318 37.17 20.36 -5.63
C ARG A 318 38.23 19.46 -4.99
N ARG A 319 37.81 18.56 -4.11
CA ARG A 319 38.65 17.56 -3.44
C ARG A 319 38.60 16.17 -4.09
N ASP A 320 38.08 16.11 -5.33
CA ASP A 320 37.86 14.85 -6.08
C ASP A 320 36.95 13.84 -5.33
N ARG A 321 36.01 14.35 -4.53
CA ARG A 321 34.98 13.55 -3.88
C ARG A 321 33.68 13.60 -4.68
N LYS A 322 33.13 12.44 -5.02
CA LYS A 322 31.86 12.34 -5.74
C LYS A 322 30.71 12.27 -4.75
N ILE A 323 29.83 13.25 -4.83
CA ILE A 323 28.61 13.35 -4.03
C ILE A 323 27.45 13.51 -4.99
N SER A 324 26.46 12.67 -4.88
CA SER A 324 25.26 12.67 -5.71
C SER A 324 24.02 12.85 -4.88
N LEU A 325 23.01 13.47 -5.45
CA LEU A 325 21.70 13.63 -4.83
C LEU A 325 20.64 13.04 -5.76
N PHE A 326 19.68 12.33 -5.17
CA PHE A 326 18.45 11.94 -5.85
C PHE A 326 17.26 12.44 -5.03
N VAL A 327 16.46 13.34 -5.61
CA VAL A 327 15.40 14.05 -4.88
C VAL A 327 14.04 13.70 -5.44
N CYS A 328 13.16 13.12 -4.59
CA CYS A 328 11.78 12.77 -4.94
C CYS A 328 10.78 13.69 -4.23
N GLY A 329 9.78 14.17 -4.99
CA GLY A 329 8.71 15.01 -4.46
C GLY A 329 7.57 15.21 -5.46
N VAL A 330 6.57 15.99 -5.07
CA VAL A 330 5.46 16.36 -5.94
C VAL A 330 5.70 17.73 -6.56
N SER A 331 6.17 18.70 -5.77
CA SER A 331 6.24 20.10 -6.18
C SER A 331 7.47 20.41 -7.02
N SER A 332 7.24 21.00 -8.20
CA SER A 332 8.29 21.63 -9.00
C SER A 332 8.47 23.12 -8.70
N LYS A 333 7.62 23.72 -7.87
CA LYS A 333 7.60 25.17 -7.63
C LYS A 333 8.97 25.70 -7.14
N TRP A 334 9.58 24.96 -6.22
CA TRP A 334 10.85 25.32 -5.60
C TRP A 334 12.07 25.25 -6.52
N PHE A 335 11.94 24.57 -7.64
CA PHE A 335 12.98 24.48 -8.67
C PHE A 335 12.99 25.67 -9.63
N LYS A 336 11.94 26.52 -9.57
CA LYS A 336 11.69 27.65 -10.51
C LYS A 336 11.70 29.02 -9.83
N VAL A 337 11.44 29.06 -8.53
CA VAL A 337 11.34 30.33 -7.78
C VAL A 337 12.75 30.90 -7.56
N GLU A 338 12.98 32.15 -8.00
CA GLU A 338 14.28 32.81 -7.90
C GLU A 338 14.68 33.14 -6.46
N SER A 339 13.71 33.45 -5.61
CA SER A 339 13.96 33.79 -4.22
C SER A 339 12.96 33.17 -3.26
N VAL A 340 13.44 32.87 -2.05
CA VAL A 340 12.64 32.38 -0.91
C VAL A 340 12.86 33.34 0.25
N ASN A 341 11.80 34.02 0.73
CA ASN A 341 11.87 35.03 1.78
C ASN A 341 12.90 36.15 1.48
N GLY A 342 12.96 36.63 0.23
CA GLY A 342 13.87 37.69 -0.19
C GLY A 342 15.35 37.25 -0.32
N VAL A 343 15.62 35.98 -0.21
CA VAL A 343 16.97 35.40 -0.38
C VAL A 343 16.98 34.52 -1.61
N GLU A 344 18.04 34.57 -2.42
CA GLU A 344 18.21 33.69 -3.59
C GLU A 344 17.99 32.22 -3.23
N ASN A 345 17.21 31.55 -4.06
CA ASN A 345 16.86 30.14 -3.85
C ASN A 345 18.07 29.24 -4.11
N ALA A 346 18.54 28.59 -3.06
CA ALA A 346 19.72 27.72 -3.12
C ALA A 346 19.53 26.48 -4.02
N VAL A 347 18.29 26.06 -4.27
CA VAL A 347 17.96 24.88 -5.09
C VAL A 347 17.96 25.23 -6.58
N LEU A 348 17.69 26.50 -6.93
CA LEU A 348 17.64 26.94 -8.32
C LEU A 348 18.94 26.60 -9.07
N ALA A 349 18.82 25.95 -10.21
CA ALA A 349 19.94 25.45 -11.01
C ALA A 349 20.92 24.49 -10.31
N PHE A 350 20.61 24.07 -9.07
CA PHE A 350 21.39 23.06 -8.36
C PHE A 350 20.79 21.65 -8.50
N ILE A 351 19.46 21.52 -8.38
CA ILE A 351 18.74 20.27 -8.59
C ILE A 351 17.96 20.40 -9.91
N PRO A 352 18.17 19.49 -10.89
CA PRO A 352 17.43 19.51 -12.16
C PRO A 352 15.94 19.22 -11.91
N GLU A 353 15.08 19.85 -12.70
CA GLU A 353 13.62 19.63 -12.68
C GLU A 353 13.28 18.46 -13.62
N GLU A 354 13.16 17.26 -13.09
CA GLU A 354 12.85 16.05 -13.84
C GLU A 354 11.57 15.39 -13.36
N TYR A 355 10.74 14.97 -14.30
CA TYR A 355 9.43 14.41 -14.02
C TYR A 355 9.35 12.94 -14.32
N LEU A 356 8.72 12.20 -13.40
CA LEU A 356 8.34 10.82 -13.62
C LEU A 356 7.01 10.79 -14.37
N SER A 357 7.08 10.52 -15.67
CA SER A 357 5.90 10.41 -16.53
C SER A 357 5.10 9.12 -16.25
N PRO A 358 3.80 9.04 -16.63
CA PRO A 358 3.08 7.78 -16.70
C PRO A 358 3.86 6.72 -17.50
N LEU A 359 3.51 5.45 -17.33
CA LEU A 359 4.13 4.39 -18.12
C LEU A 359 3.81 4.57 -19.62
N ALA A 360 4.69 4.10 -20.49
CA ALA A 360 4.32 3.91 -21.88
C ALA A 360 3.15 2.92 -22.00
N SER A 361 2.25 3.10 -22.99
CA SER A 361 1.08 2.23 -23.17
C SER A 361 1.47 0.75 -23.26
N SER A 362 2.52 0.43 -24.02
CA SER A 362 3.06 -0.93 -24.14
C SER A 362 3.60 -1.49 -22.81
N ALA A 363 4.18 -0.64 -21.96
CA ALA A 363 4.66 -1.05 -20.63
C ALA A 363 3.50 -1.31 -19.67
N SER A 364 2.45 -0.48 -19.73
CA SER A 364 1.20 -0.73 -18.98
C SER A 364 0.55 -2.03 -19.43
N ALA A 365 0.42 -2.26 -20.72
CA ALA A 365 -0.11 -3.51 -21.27
C ALA A 365 0.73 -4.73 -20.86
N GLY A 366 2.07 -4.59 -20.91
CA GLY A 366 2.98 -5.63 -20.42
C GLY A 366 2.79 -5.94 -18.93
N MET A 367 2.64 -4.91 -18.11
CA MET A 367 2.32 -5.05 -16.68
C MET A 367 0.99 -5.78 -16.45
N ILE A 368 -0.07 -5.35 -17.12
CA ILE A 368 -1.40 -5.96 -17.03
C ILE A 368 -1.30 -7.44 -17.38
N ARG A 369 -0.74 -7.77 -18.55
CA ARG A 369 -0.65 -9.14 -19.05
C ARG A 369 0.25 -10.04 -18.21
N ALA A 370 1.31 -9.50 -17.62
CA ALA A 370 2.18 -10.28 -16.73
C ALA A 370 1.49 -10.61 -15.41
N ILE A 371 0.82 -9.63 -14.78
CA ILE A 371 0.16 -9.83 -13.49
C ILE A 371 -1.11 -10.66 -13.65
N SER A 372 -1.89 -10.43 -14.71
CA SER A 372 -3.15 -11.15 -14.95
C SER A 372 -2.98 -12.66 -15.12
N LYS A 373 -1.85 -13.12 -15.64
CA LYS A 373 -1.54 -14.56 -15.73
C LYS A 373 -1.60 -15.24 -14.36
N VAL A 374 -1.04 -14.58 -13.33
CA VAL A 374 -1.09 -15.09 -11.95
C VAL A 374 -2.50 -15.04 -11.39
N ALA A 375 -3.32 -14.08 -11.85
CA ALA A 375 -4.74 -13.97 -11.48
C ALA A 375 -5.66 -15.00 -12.20
N GLY A 376 -5.12 -15.81 -13.11
CA GLY A 376 -5.92 -16.67 -13.97
C GLY A 376 -6.75 -15.92 -15.01
N LEU A 377 -6.35 -14.69 -15.34
CA LEU A 377 -6.99 -13.85 -16.34
C LEU A 377 -6.04 -13.63 -17.52
N SER A 378 -6.54 -13.61 -18.73
CA SER A 378 -5.75 -13.24 -19.89
C SER A 378 -6.43 -12.12 -20.67
N PHE A 379 -5.64 -11.14 -21.08
CA PHE A 379 -6.05 -10.04 -21.94
C PHE A 379 -5.21 -10.08 -23.22
N ASP A 380 -5.84 -9.81 -24.35
CA ASP A 380 -5.10 -9.49 -25.55
C ASP A 380 -4.38 -8.14 -25.39
N GLU A 381 -3.46 -7.85 -26.30
CA GLU A 381 -2.61 -6.64 -26.22
C GLU A 381 -3.44 -5.36 -26.33
N ALA A 382 -4.38 -5.33 -27.28
CA ALA A 382 -5.21 -4.16 -27.54
C ALA A 382 -6.15 -3.86 -26.35
N THR A 383 -6.71 -4.90 -25.70
CA THR A 383 -7.51 -4.75 -24.48
C THR A 383 -6.67 -4.26 -23.32
N ALA A 384 -5.47 -4.80 -23.13
CA ALA A 384 -4.56 -4.37 -22.06
C ALA A 384 -4.10 -2.92 -22.27
N GLU A 385 -3.77 -2.51 -23.50
CA GLU A 385 -3.44 -1.12 -23.82
C GLU A 385 -4.62 -0.18 -23.55
N TRP A 386 -5.83 -0.58 -23.91
CA TRP A 386 -7.00 0.21 -23.66
C TRP A 386 -7.24 0.43 -22.16
N ILE A 387 -7.12 -0.63 -21.33
CA ILE A 387 -7.23 -0.52 -19.87
C ILE A 387 -6.19 0.46 -19.32
N GLY A 388 -4.93 0.33 -19.77
CA GLY A 388 -3.86 1.25 -19.38
C GLY A 388 -4.18 2.70 -19.74
N ASN A 389 -4.63 2.94 -20.96
CA ASN A 389 -4.99 4.28 -21.44
C ASN A 389 -6.20 4.86 -20.71
N ALA A 390 -7.21 4.05 -20.39
CA ALA A 390 -8.37 4.46 -19.59
C ALA A 390 -7.96 4.96 -18.19
N CYS A 391 -6.86 4.42 -17.64
CA CYS A 391 -6.27 4.81 -16.35
C CYS A 391 -5.12 5.82 -16.50
N GLY A 392 -4.92 6.45 -17.68
CA GLY A 392 -3.81 7.37 -17.94
C GLY A 392 -2.43 6.74 -17.83
N ASN A 393 -2.33 5.43 -17.98
CA ASN A 393 -1.08 4.66 -17.80
C ASN A 393 -0.41 4.86 -16.43
N MET A 394 -1.17 5.29 -15.43
CA MET A 394 -0.72 5.44 -14.06
C MET A 394 -0.62 4.04 -13.41
N PRO A 395 0.55 3.57 -12.96
CA PRO A 395 0.73 2.18 -12.51
C PRO A 395 -0.25 1.76 -11.41
N TYR A 396 -0.45 2.62 -10.42
CA TYR A 396 -1.35 2.35 -9.30
C TYR A 396 -2.83 2.30 -9.74
N TRP A 397 -3.27 3.24 -10.57
CA TRP A 397 -4.64 3.30 -11.04
C TRP A 397 -4.98 2.12 -11.95
N THR A 398 -4.05 1.79 -12.85
CA THR A 398 -4.16 0.61 -13.73
C THR A 398 -4.30 -0.68 -12.93
N ARG A 399 -3.50 -0.83 -11.86
CA ARG A 399 -3.62 -1.99 -10.96
C ARG A 399 -4.96 -2.02 -10.24
N LYS A 400 -5.48 -0.89 -9.76
CA LYS A 400 -6.79 -0.82 -9.11
C LYS A 400 -7.93 -1.17 -10.07
N ALA A 401 -7.88 -0.74 -11.32
CA ALA A 401 -8.83 -1.15 -12.36
C ALA A 401 -8.77 -2.68 -12.61
N CYS A 402 -7.57 -3.23 -12.73
CA CYS A 402 -7.41 -4.68 -12.90
C CYS A 402 -7.82 -5.48 -11.65
N SER A 403 -7.61 -4.94 -10.45
CA SER A 403 -8.11 -5.49 -9.19
C SER A 403 -9.65 -5.51 -9.17
N TYR A 404 -10.29 -4.46 -9.69
CA TYR A 404 -11.74 -4.42 -9.84
C TYR A 404 -12.23 -5.51 -10.80
N ILE A 405 -11.60 -5.67 -11.96
CA ILE A 405 -11.91 -6.77 -12.89
C ILE A 405 -11.72 -8.12 -12.20
N HIS A 406 -10.61 -8.31 -11.50
CA HIS A 406 -10.33 -9.54 -10.75
C HIS A 406 -11.45 -9.89 -9.76
N ARG A 407 -12.01 -8.94 -9.05
CA ARG A 407 -13.09 -9.17 -8.09
C ARG A 407 -14.45 -9.49 -8.72
N HIS A 408 -14.66 -9.11 -10.00
CA HIS A 408 -15.94 -9.28 -10.70
C HIS A 408 -15.98 -10.45 -11.68
N ILE A 409 -14.85 -11.16 -11.87
CA ILE A 409 -14.82 -12.41 -12.64
C ILE A 409 -14.86 -13.59 -11.68
N ASP A 410 -15.78 -14.52 -11.87
CA ASP A 410 -15.90 -15.70 -11.01
C ASP A 410 -14.60 -16.51 -11.01
N ILE A 411 -14.17 -16.89 -9.82
CA ILE A 411 -12.94 -17.69 -9.63
C ILE A 411 -13.08 -19.06 -10.32
N ARG A 412 -14.31 -19.62 -10.38
CA ARG A 412 -14.58 -20.92 -10.97
C ARG A 412 -14.38 -20.96 -12.49
N ASP A 413 -14.47 -19.80 -13.13
CA ASP A 413 -14.28 -19.67 -14.58
C ASP A 413 -12.79 -19.57 -14.97
N ARG A 414 -11.89 -19.47 -13.98
CA ARG A 414 -10.46 -19.27 -14.22
C ARG A 414 -9.69 -20.59 -14.39
N PRO A 415 -8.69 -20.60 -15.27
CA PRO A 415 -8.14 -19.49 -16.07
C PRO A 415 -9.04 -19.19 -17.30
N CYS A 416 -9.30 -17.89 -17.55
CA CYS A 416 -10.17 -17.44 -18.65
C CYS A 416 -9.59 -16.24 -19.40
N ALA A 417 -9.99 -16.11 -20.66
CA ALA A 417 -9.76 -14.92 -21.46
C ALA A 417 -10.87 -13.88 -21.19
N ILE A 418 -10.49 -12.64 -20.99
CA ILE A 418 -11.42 -11.54 -20.76
C ILE A 418 -11.67 -10.82 -22.09
N PRO A 419 -12.90 -10.90 -22.64
CA PRO A 419 -13.27 -10.16 -23.84
C PRO A 419 -13.15 -8.65 -23.62
N ARG A 420 -12.81 -7.93 -24.67
CA ARG A 420 -12.66 -6.46 -24.62
C ARG A 420 -13.90 -5.76 -24.08
N GLU A 421 -15.07 -6.15 -24.55
CA GLU A 421 -16.36 -5.60 -24.10
C GLU A 421 -16.57 -5.74 -22.57
N THR A 422 -16.20 -6.91 -22.03
CA THR A 422 -16.26 -7.15 -20.59
C THR A 422 -15.27 -6.28 -19.83
N ALA A 423 -14.04 -6.13 -20.35
CA ALA A 423 -13.03 -5.28 -19.75
C ALA A 423 -13.46 -3.80 -19.78
N GLU A 424 -13.98 -3.32 -20.91
CA GLU A 424 -14.49 -1.96 -21.08
C GLU A 424 -15.62 -1.65 -20.09
N ARG A 425 -16.60 -2.52 -20.01
CA ARG A 425 -17.71 -2.38 -19.06
C ARG A 425 -17.23 -2.30 -17.61
N LEU A 426 -16.37 -3.25 -17.19
CA LEU A 426 -15.90 -3.31 -15.81
C LEU A 426 -14.97 -2.14 -15.46
N VAL A 427 -14.15 -1.65 -16.38
CA VAL A 427 -13.31 -0.46 -16.14
C VAL A 427 -14.15 0.80 -16.09
N THR A 428 -15.19 0.94 -16.93
CA THR A 428 -16.12 2.08 -16.85
C THR A 428 -16.83 2.09 -15.50
N GLU A 429 -17.35 0.93 -15.08
CA GLU A 429 -17.99 0.78 -13.77
C GLU A 429 -17.00 1.08 -12.62
N PHE A 430 -15.76 0.61 -12.72
CA PHE A 430 -14.69 0.95 -11.76
C PHE A 430 -14.46 2.46 -11.68
N VAL A 431 -14.39 3.16 -12.82
CA VAL A 431 -14.16 4.61 -12.86
C VAL A 431 -15.28 5.34 -12.14
N GLU A 432 -16.54 4.95 -12.36
CA GLU A 432 -17.71 5.56 -11.72
C GLU A 432 -17.76 5.27 -10.21
N VAL A 433 -17.44 4.04 -9.77
CA VAL A 433 -17.62 3.62 -8.38
C VAL A 433 -16.42 3.96 -7.49
N GLU A 434 -15.21 3.74 -7.96
CA GLU A 434 -13.97 3.87 -7.17
C GLU A 434 -12.94 4.81 -7.83
N GLY A 435 -12.80 4.74 -9.16
CA GLY A 435 -11.71 5.33 -9.91
C GLY A 435 -11.70 6.85 -9.85
N ALA A 436 -12.86 7.48 -10.01
CA ALA A 436 -12.98 8.95 -9.93
C ALA A 436 -12.49 9.50 -8.59
N ALA A 437 -12.84 8.83 -7.49
CA ALA A 437 -12.39 9.22 -6.15
C ALA A 437 -10.87 9.04 -5.96
N ILE A 438 -10.31 7.95 -6.49
CA ILE A 438 -8.86 7.71 -6.46
C ILE A 438 -8.10 8.78 -7.26
N ALA A 439 -8.59 9.15 -8.44
CA ALA A 439 -8.00 10.19 -9.27
C ALA A 439 -8.13 11.57 -8.62
N GLU A 440 -9.31 11.88 -8.06
CA GLU A 440 -9.59 13.17 -7.40
C GLU A 440 -8.62 13.45 -6.27
N VAL A 441 -8.30 12.48 -5.41
CA VAL A 441 -7.33 12.65 -4.32
C VAL A 441 -5.96 13.07 -4.84
N ALA A 442 -5.49 12.47 -5.93
CA ALA A 442 -4.19 12.82 -6.51
C ALA A 442 -4.22 14.21 -7.19
N ILE A 443 -5.31 14.52 -7.89
CA ILE A 443 -5.56 15.81 -8.58
C ILE A 443 -5.69 16.94 -7.54
N ASN A 444 -6.47 16.74 -6.49
CA ASN A 444 -6.62 17.69 -5.39
C ASN A 444 -5.27 18.02 -4.75
N HIS A 445 -4.45 16.99 -4.48
CA HIS A 445 -3.11 17.22 -3.96
C HIS A 445 -2.25 18.04 -4.94
N LEU A 446 -2.30 17.75 -6.24
CA LEU A 446 -1.59 18.54 -7.25
C LEU A 446 -2.05 20.01 -7.24
N PHE A 447 -3.35 20.27 -7.20
CA PHE A 447 -3.89 21.62 -7.20
C PHE A 447 -3.64 22.38 -5.90
N ARG A 448 -3.48 21.69 -4.77
CA ARG A 448 -3.00 22.33 -3.53
C ARG A 448 -1.56 22.79 -3.65
N VAL A 449 -0.73 22.04 -4.32
CA VAL A 449 0.69 22.36 -4.54
C VAL A 449 0.86 23.39 -5.65
N HIS A 450 0.05 23.27 -6.70
CA HIS A 450 0.05 24.09 -7.92
C HIS A 450 -1.35 24.63 -8.23
N PRO A 451 -1.90 25.55 -7.41
CA PRO A 451 -3.25 26.08 -7.62
C PRO A 451 -3.40 26.80 -8.98
N GLU A 452 -2.30 27.31 -9.51
CA GLU A 452 -2.24 28.03 -10.78
C GLU A 452 -2.59 27.16 -12.00
N VAL A 453 -2.47 25.84 -11.92
CA VAL A 453 -2.76 24.96 -13.07
C VAL A 453 -4.23 24.53 -13.15
N TYR A 454 -5.01 24.71 -12.08
CA TYR A 454 -6.43 24.32 -12.07
C TYR A 454 -7.28 24.99 -13.14
N PRO A 455 -7.18 26.32 -13.39
CA PRO A 455 -7.94 26.96 -14.48
C PRO A 455 -7.72 26.29 -15.82
N ALA A 456 -6.48 25.97 -16.19
CA ALA A 456 -6.16 25.29 -17.44
C ALA A 456 -6.76 23.87 -17.51
N ALA A 457 -6.76 23.13 -16.39
CA ALA A 457 -7.39 21.82 -16.33
C ALA A 457 -8.92 21.91 -16.53
N ARG A 458 -9.55 22.91 -15.94
CA ARG A 458 -10.99 23.19 -16.08
C ARG A 458 -11.36 23.57 -17.50
N GLU A 459 -10.59 24.45 -18.16
CA GLU A 459 -10.83 24.84 -19.54
C GLU A 459 -10.80 23.65 -20.50
N VAL A 460 -9.83 22.72 -20.31
CA VAL A 460 -9.75 21.50 -21.13
C VAL A 460 -10.92 20.55 -20.83
N LEU A 461 -11.36 20.45 -19.59
CA LEU A 461 -12.55 19.69 -19.21
C LEU A 461 -13.83 20.27 -19.91
N GLN A 462 -13.87 21.57 -20.14
CA GLN A 462 -14.96 22.29 -20.85
C GLN A 462 -14.80 22.27 -22.39
N GLY A 463 -13.81 21.55 -22.91
CA GLY A 463 -13.60 21.36 -24.35
C GLY A 463 -12.58 22.29 -24.99
N SER A 464 -11.87 23.13 -24.21
CA SER A 464 -10.79 23.96 -24.75
C SER A 464 -9.56 23.10 -25.11
N THR A 465 -8.83 23.52 -26.14
CA THR A 465 -7.59 22.86 -26.57
C THR A 465 -6.43 23.86 -26.51
N PRO A 466 -5.75 23.98 -25.36
CA PRO A 466 -4.63 24.90 -25.21
C PRO A 466 -3.44 24.47 -26.07
N LYS A 467 -2.55 25.42 -26.40
CA LYS A 467 -1.31 25.10 -27.09
C LYS A 467 -0.35 24.40 -26.11
N LYS A 468 0.43 23.44 -26.62
CA LYS A 468 1.48 22.75 -25.86
C LYS A 468 2.52 23.74 -25.26
N THR A 469 2.72 24.88 -25.89
CA THR A 469 3.65 25.93 -25.44
C THR A 469 3.10 26.77 -24.29
N ASP A 470 1.80 26.63 -23.96
CA ASP A 470 1.24 27.27 -22.78
C ASP A 470 1.91 26.73 -21.51
N PRO A 471 2.44 27.60 -20.63
CA PRO A 471 3.19 27.15 -19.44
C PRO A 471 2.37 26.25 -18.50
N LEU A 472 1.07 26.53 -18.32
CA LEU A 472 0.19 25.77 -17.45
C LEU A 472 -0.15 24.42 -18.08
N ALA A 473 -0.47 24.40 -19.38
CA ALA A 473 -0.69 23.17 -20.13
C ALA A 473 0.58 22.30 -20.16
N SER A 474 1.75 22.92 -20.37
CA SER A 474 3.05 22.22 -20.31
C SER A 474 3.30 21.58 -18.94
N THR A 475 2.94 22.27 -17.87
CA THR A 475 3.05 21.71 -16.51
C THR A 475 2.14 20.48 -16.35
N LEU A 476 0.88 20.58 -16.75
CA LEU A 476 -0.08 19.45 -16.67
C LEU A 476 0.30 18.27 -17.58
N LEU A 477 0.94 18.53 -18.71
CA LEU A 477 1.53 17.48 -19.56
C LEU A 477 2.64 16.72 -18.82
N ARG A 478 3.54 17.42 -18.12
CA ARG A 478 4.64 16.81 -17.35
C ARG A 478 4.12 15.95 -16.20
N TYR A 479 3.03 16.35 -15.56
CA TYR A 479 2.37 15.56 -14.51
C TYR A 479 1.51 14.42 -15.05
N GLY A 480 1.33 14.31 -16.36
CA GLY A 480 0.50 13.27 -17.00
C GLY A 480 -1.01 13.46 -16.81
N ILE A 481 -1.45 14.66 -16.42
CA ILE A 481 -2.88 15.04 -16.40
C ILE A 481 -3.38 15.31 -17.83
N PHE A 482 -2.53 15.91 -18.65
CA PHE A 482 -2.76 16.09 -20.07
C PHE A 482 -1.93 15.13 -20.91
N GLN A 483 -2.38 14.90 -22.11
CA GLN A 483 -1.64 14.22 -23.17
C GLN A 483 -1.78 14.97 -24.50
N GLU A 484 -0.79 14.81 -25.37
CA GLU A 484 -0.85 15.32 -26.72
C GLU A 484 -1.36 14.23 -27.66
N VAL A 485 -2.45 14.49 -28.34
CA VAL A 485 -3.04 13.59 -29.34
C VAL A 485 -3.20 14.35 -30.64
N ARG A 486 -2.44 13.97 -31.67
CA ARG A 486 -2.47 14.60 -33.01
C ARG A 486 -2.23 16.12 -32.99
N GLY A 487 -1.38 16.61 -32.08
CA GLY A 487 -1.07 18.02 -31.90
C GLY A 487 -2.03 18.80 -31.00
N GLU A 488 -3.09 18.19 -30.52
CA GLU A 488 -4.04 18.77 -29.58
C GLU A 488 -3.76 18.29 -28.15
N VAL A 489 -3.88 19.19 -27.20
CA VAL A 489 -3.77 18.87 -25.78
C VAL A 489 -5.16 18.48 -25.24
N LYS A 490 -5.23 17.28 -24.64
CA LYS A 490 -6.47 16.71 -24.07
C LYS A 490 -6.19 16.13 -22.69
N LEU A 491 -7.25 15.84 -21.93
CA LEU A 491 -7.14 15.05 -20.71
C LEU A 491 -6.56 13.66 -21.05
N ALA A 492 -5.66 13.17 -20.19
CA ALA A 492 -4.89 11.96 -20.51
C ALA A 492 -5.71 10.67 -20.38
N SER A 493 -6.88 10.69 -19.69
CA SER A 493 -7.72 9.51 -19.54
C SER A 493 -9.12 9.85 -19.03
N ILE A 494 -10.05 8.90 -19.21
CA ILE A 494 -11.41 9.00 -18.64
C ILE A 494 -11.38 9.06 -17.11
N MET A 495 -10.43 8.38 -16.47
CA MET A 495 -10.28 8.40 -15.01
C MET A 495 -9.86 9.79 -14.50
N ILE A 496 -9.02 10.52 -15.24
CA ILE A 496 -8.66 11.91 -14.93
C ILE A 496 -9.86 12.81 -15.15
N GLU A 497 -10.60 12.62 -16.23
CA GLU A 497 -11.80 13.39 -16.54
C GLU A 497 -12.85 13.29 -15.42
N GLU A 498 -13.20 12.08 -15.02
CA GLU A 498 -14.16 11.84 -13.94
C GLU A 498 -13.64 12.33 -12.58
N GLY A 499 -12.33 12.18 -12.33
CA GLY A 499 -11.69 12.74 -11.13
C GLY A 499 -11.77 14.27 -11.06
N LEU A 500 -11.57 14.96 -12.19
CA LEU A 500 -11.74 16.41 -12.28
C LEU A 500 -13.19 16.84 -12.10
N LYS A 501 -14.15 16.15 -12.71
CA LYS A 501 -15.58 16.40 -12.49
C LYS A 501 -15.96 16.28 -11.01
N LEU A 502 -15.47 15.24 -10.36
CA LEU A 502 -15.71 15.04 -8.93
C LEU A 502 -15.05 16.13 -8.08
N TYR A 503 -13.84 16.57 -8.44
CA TYR A 503 -13.16 17.70 -7.79
C TYR A 503 -13.97 18.99 -7.92
N GLU A 504 -14.50 19.30 -9.11
CA GLU A 504 -15.34 20.47 -9.33
C GLU A 504 -16.64 20.42 -8.52
N LEU A 505 -17.32 19.27 -8.50
CA LEU A 505 -18.55 19.07 -7.71
C LEU A 505 -18.31 19.30 -6.21
N LYS A 506 -17.19 18.82 -5.68
CA LYS A 506 -16.82 19.04 -4.27
C LYS A 506 -16.56 20.52 -3.96
N ASN A 507 -15.98 21.26 -4.90
CA ASN A 507 -15.65 22.66 -4.71
C ASN A 507 -16.84 23.60 -5.04
N GLN A 508 -17.81 23.20 -5.87
CA GLN A 508 -19.01 23.96 -6.16
C GLN A 508 -20.10 23.80 -5.09
N GLY A 509 -20.13 22.67 -4.37
CA GLY A 509 -21.07 22.43 -3.26
C GLY A 509 -20.83 23.29 -2.01
N GLY A 510 -19.74 24.07 -1.99
CA GLY A 510 -19.39 25.02 -0.93
C GLY A 510 -19.75 26.48 -1.23
N SER A 511 -20.36 26.79 -2.38
CA SER A 511 -20.70 28.19 -2.74
C SER A 511 -22.16 28.59 -2.44
N GLY A 512 -22.55 28.42 -1.17
CA GLY A 512 -23.65 29.17 -0.58
C GLY A 512 -23.07 30.07 0.50
N VAL A 513 -22.88 31.36 0.19
CA VAL A 513 -22.35 32.43 1.05
C VAL A 513 -20.82 32.51 1.12
N ALA A 514 -20.24 33.24 0.16
CA ALA A 514 -19.18 34.21 0.44
C ALA A 514 -18.89 35.04 -0.81
N ASP A 515 -19.50 36.19 -0.88
CA ASP A 515 -19.04 37.33 -1.67
C ASP A 515 -17.63 37.75 -1.24
N VAL A 516 -16.79 37.96 -2.25
CA VAL A 516 -15.67 38.90 -2.32
C VAL A 516 -14.83 39.08 -1.06
N LEU A 517 -13.69 38.37 -1.02
CA LEU A 517 -12.53 38.89 -0.31
C LEU A 517 -11.30 38.91 -1.22
N PRO A 518 -10.49 39.97 -1.14
CA PRO A 518 -9.33 40.17 -2.02
C PRO A 518 -8.23 39.15 -1.71
N VAL A 519 -7.52 38.78 -2.79
CA VAL A 519 -6.31 37.96 -2.75
C VAL A 519 -5.33 38.53 -1.74
N ASN A 520 -5.33 37.98 -0.55
CA ASN A 520 -4.22 38.09 0.37
C ASN A 520 -3.81 36.64 0.72
N SER A 521 -2.63 36.31 0.22
CA SER A 521 -1.99 35.01 0.34
C SER A 521 -1.75 34.66 1.81
N GLN A 522 -2.68 33.93 2.44
CA GLN A 522 -2.37 33.12 3.61
C GLN A 522 -2.62 31.64 3.28
N PRO A 523 -1.68 30.75 3.62
CA PRO A 523 -1.85 29.32 3.41
C PRO A 523 -3.03 28.86 4.27
N LEU A 524 -4.00 28.16 3.64
CA LEU A 524 -5.03 27.43 4.36
C LEU A 524 -4.32 26.41 5.27
N LYS A 525 -4.28 26.73 6.55
CA LYS A 525 -3.92 25.79 7.61
C LYS A 525 -4.85 24.60 7.46
N TYR A 526 -4.30 23.42 7.23
CA TYR A 526 -4.96 22.18 7.59
C TYR A 526 -5.13 22.26 9.10
N ASN A 527 -6.33 22.59 9.55
CA ASN A 527 -6.60 22.76 10.95
C ASN A 527 -6.58 21.35 11.54
N ILE A 528 -5.62 21.08 12.42
CA ILE A 528 -5.60 19.87 13.23
C ILE A 528 -6.96 19.68 13.91
N ASP A 529 -7.64 20.79 14.21
CA ASP A 529 -8.97 20.80 14.80
C ASP A 529 -10.03 20.30 13.81
N ASP A 530 -9.99 20.66 12.52
CA ASP A 530 -10.94 20.12 11.51
C ASP A 530 -10.74 18.63 11.27
N TRP A 531 -9.50 18.15 11.27
CA TRP A 531 -9.17 16.73 11.18
C TRP A 531 -9.59 15.99 12.47
N ALA A 532 -9.34 16.57 13.64
CA ALA A 532 -9.76 16.03 14.92
C ALA A 532 -11.29 15.99 15.02
N ASP A 533 -11.99 17.02 14.54
CA ASP A 533 -13.45 17.09 14.49
C ASP A 533 -14.02 16.05 13.50
N GLU A 534 -13.39 15.85 12.37
CA GLU A 534 -13.79 14.83 11.38
C GLU A 534 -13.63 13.41 11.92
N LEU A 535 -12.53 13.10 12.59
CA LEU A 535 -12.31 11.84 13.31
C LEU A 535 -13.29 11.69 14.49
N ALA A 536 -13.56 12.76 15.22
CA ALA A 536 -14.52 12.75 16.34
C ALA A 536 -15.95 12.46 15.83
N GLN A 537 -16.36 13.01 14.68
CA GLN A 537 -17.66 12.73 14.05
C GLN A 537 -17.77 11.26 13.62
N VAL A 538 -16.74 10.74 12.98
CA VAL A 538 -16.68 9.33 12.53
C VAL A 538 -16.74 8.40 13.75
N ASN A 539 -16.02 8.72 14.80
CA ASN A 539 -16.00 7.96 16.06
C ASN A 539 -17.37 8.01 16.77
N ALA A 540 -18.02 9.18 16.80
CA ALA A 540 -19.36 9.35 17.34
C ALA A 540 -20.39 8.51 16.55
N SER A 541 -20.34 8.52 15.22
CA SER A 541 -21.19 7.70 14.35
C SER A 541 -20.99 6.20 14.60
N ARG A 542 -19.72 5.77 14.68
CA ARG A 542 -19.37 4.38 14.99
C ARG A 542 -19.90 3.93 16.34
N ASN A 543 -19.68 4.72 17.37
CA ASN A 543 -20.17 4.39 18.73
C ASN A 543 -21.69 4.32 18.80
N LYS A 544 -22.37 5.21 18.05
CA LYS A 544 -23.83 5.19 17.90
C LYS A 544 -24.33 3.95 17.18
N LEU A 545 -23.64 3.55 16.10
CA LEU A 545 -23.93 2.32 15.37
C LEU A 545 -23.73 1.08 16.25
N GLU A 546 -22.59 0.99 16.94
CA GLU A 546 -22.27 -0.13 17.83
C GLU A 546 -23.36 -0.30 18.92
N ARG A 547 -23.81 0.79 19.51
CA ARG A 547 -24.89 0.77 20.50
C ARG A 547 -26.22 0.30 19.90
N LYS A 548 -26.57 0.79 18.69
CA LYS A 548 -27.77 0.33 17.98
C LYS A 548 -27.72 -1.16 17.65
N MET A 549 -26.57 -1.66 17.19
CA MET A 549 -26.35 -3.07 16.88
C MET A 549 -26.48 -3.96 18.13
N ARG A 550 -25.98 -3.52 19.30
CA ARG A 550 -26.17 -4.24 20.57
C ARG A 550 -27.62 -4.37 20.92
N VAL A 551 -28.37 -3.26 20.92
CA VAL A 551 -29.81 -3.23 21.23
C VAL A 551 -30.60 -4.10 20.27
N LEU A 552 -30.34 -3.99 18.97
CA LEU A 552 -30.98 -4.80 17.93
C LEU A 552 -30.71 -6.30 18.16
N THR A 553 -29.45 -6.67 18.37
CA THR A 553 -29.05 -8.07 18.57
C THR A 553 -29.71 -8.66 19.81
N LEU A 554 -29.74 -7.93 20.92
CA LEU A 554 -30.39 -8.37 22.13
C LEU A 554 -31.90 -8.57 21.95
N ASN A 555 -32.56 -7.61 21.30
CA ASN A 555 -34.01 -7.66 21.07
C ASN A 555 -34.40 -8.84 20.19
N PHE A 556 -33.66 -9.09 19.11
CA PHE A 556 -33.92 -10.23 18.22
C PHE A 556 -33.72 -11.57 18.92
N ILE A 557 -32.69 -11.71 19.76
CA ILE A 557 -32.44 -12.92 20.52
C ILE A 557 -33.54 -13.12 21.57
N LYS A 558 -33.96 -12.06 22.30
CA LYS A 558 -35.06 -12.12 23.27
C LYS A 558 -36.38 -12.44 22.60
N PHE A 559 -36.69 -11.80 21.48
CA PHE A 559 -37.93 -12.03 20.75
C PHE A 559 -38.00 -13.46 20.21
N SER A 560 -36.93 -13.96 19.63
CA SER A 560 -36.83 -15.35 19.17
C SER A 560 -37.02 -16.37 20.30
N TYR A 561 -36.55 -16.08 21.50
CA TYR A 561 -36.78 -16.93 22.68
C TYR A 561 -38.24 -16.88 23.16
N LEU A 562 -38.91 -15.72 23.10
CA LEU A 562 -40.31 -15.57 23.44
C LEU A 562 -41.20 -16.34 22.47
N GLN A 563 -40.83 -16.38 21.18
CA GLN A 563 -41.58 -17.17 20.18
C GLN A 563 -41.37 -18.69 20.33
N ASP A 564 -40.15 -19.10 20.68
CA ASP A 564 -39.79 -20.50 20.79
C ASP A 564 -38.74 -20.72 21.88
N LYS A 565 -39.18 -21.18 23.06
CA LYS A 565 -38.30 -21.45 24.18
C LYS A 565 -37.28 -22.55 23.97
N SER A 566 -37.49 -23.42 22.98
CA SER A 566 -36.54 -24.50 22.63
C SER A 566 -35.22 -23.97 22.07
N LYS A 567 -35.21 -22.75 21.54
CA LYS A 567 -34.01 -22.08 20.99
C LYS A 567 -32.94 -21.68 22.02
N GLY A 568 -33.21 -21.95 23.29
CA GLY A 568 -32.25 -21.69 24.38
C GLY A 568 -32.33 -20.27 24.93
N VAL A 569 -32.02 -20.14 26.23
CA VAL A 569 -32.10 -18.87 26.95
C VAL A 569 -31.13 -17.81 26.38
N PRO A 570 -31.53 -16.53 26.35
CA PRO A 570 -30.75 -15.45 25.76
C PRO A 570 -29.32 -15.38 26.25
N SER A 571 -29.04 -15.52 27.53
CA SER A 571 -27.66 -15.49 28.08
C SER A 571 -26.79 -16.59 27.47
N ALA A 572 -27.28 -17.83 27.36
CA ALA A 572 -26.54 -18.94 26.81
C ALA A 572 -26.25 -18.74 25.32
N ARG A 573 -27.11 -18.06 24.56
CA ARG A 573 -26.92 -17.72 23.16
C ARG A 573 -25.87 -16.63 22.97
N ILE A 574 -25.94 -15.57 23.81
CA ILE A 574 -24.95 -14.47 23.77
C ILE A 574 -23.55 -14.99 24.11
N ILE A 575 -23.43 -15.87 25.10
CA ILE A 575 -22.16 -16.48 25.50
C ILE A 575 -21.47 -17.21 24.32
N ARG A 576 -22.22 -17.77 23.37
CA ARG A 576 -21.63 -18.40 22.18
C ARG A 576 -20.81 -17.43 21.32
N GLY A 577 -21.10 -16.14 21.35
CA GLY A 577 -20.34 -15.10 20.65
C GLY A 577 -19.02 -14.74 21.33
N ILE A 578 -18.93 -14.95 22.64
CA ILE A 578 -17.81 -14.55 23.48
C ILE A 578 -16.59 -15.44 23.24
N GLU A 579 -15.40 -14.86 23.32
CA GLU A 579 -14.15 -15.59 23.27
C GLU A 579 -13.97 -16.48 24.48
N LYS A 580 -13.49 -17.72 24.28
CA LYS A 580 -13.38 -18.74 25.36
C LYS A 580 -12.64 -18.24 26.61
N SER A 581 -11.62 -17.43 26.43
CA SER A 581 -10.82 -16.82 27.51
C SER A 581 -11.62 -15.85 28.41
N ARG A 582 -12.74 -15.31 27.92
CA ARG A 582 -13.58 -14.33 28.60
C ARG A 582 -14.88 -14.90 29.15
N VAL A 583 -15.29 -16.08 28.70
CA VAL A 583 -16.57 -16.71 29.09
C VAL A 583 -16.67 -16.85 30.60
N GLU A 584 -15.64 -17.35 31.26
CA GLU A 584 -15.63 -17.60 32.69
C GLU A 584 -15.90 -16.36 33.54
N LYS A 585 -15.43 -15.19 33.05
CA LYS A 585 -15.62 -13.89 33.71
C LYS A 585 -17.02 -13.29 33.49
N LEU A 586 -17.70 -13.65 32.41
CA LEU A 586 -18.90 -12.98 31.93
C LEU A 586 -20.18 -13.82 32.07
N GLN A 587 -20.08 -15.17 32.21
CA GLN A 587 -21.21 -16.10 32.18
C GLN A 587 -22.28 -15.87 33.28
N HIS A 588 -21.94 -15.14 34.32
CA HIS A 588 -22.84 -14.85 35.44
C HIS A 588 -23.71 -13.62 35.21
N LEU A 589 -23.45 -12.85 34.18
CA LEU A 589 -24.18 -11.61 33.90
C LEU A 589 -25.55 -11.88 33.24
N PRO A 590 -26.56 -11.05 33.51
CA PRO A 590 -27.81 -11.12 32.77
C PRO A 590 -27.64 -10.71 31.32
N PRO A 591 -28.57 -11.08 30.40
CA PRO A 591 -28.43 -10.83 28.96
C PRO A 591 -28.14 -9.38 28.57
N ASP A 592 -28.75 -8.43 29.30
CA ASP A 592 -28.62 -6.99 29.06
C ASP A 592 -27.20 -6.51 29.37
N ASP A 593 -26.60 -6.98 30.45
CA ASP A 593 -25.23 -6.65 30.83
C ASP A 593 -24.19 -7.41 29.94
N LEU A 594 -24.51 -8.65 29.56
CA LEU A 594 -23.66 -9.46 28.69
C LEU A 594 -23.44 -8.79 27.34
N ILE A 595 -24.51 -8.31 26.70
CA ILE A 595 -24.43 -7.68 25.37
C ILE A 595 -23.59 -6.41 25.40
N GLU A 596 -23.64 -5.66 26.50
CA GLU A 596 -22.87 -4.44 26.69
C GLU A 596 -21.36 -4.72 26.88
N LYS A 597 -20.99 -5.91 27.34
CA LYS A 597 -19.59 -6.31 27.58
C LYS A 597 -18.94 -7.00 26.38
N LEU A 598 -19.68 -7.25 25.29
CA LEU A 598 -19.11 -7.85 24.08
C LEU A 598 -18.10 -6.88 23.43
N LEU A 599 -17.03 -7.40 22.91
CA LEU A 599 -16.17 -6.69 21.95
C LEU A 599 -16.89 -6.60 20.61
N TRP A 600 -16.52 -5.63 19.77
CA TRP A 600 -17.08 -5.50 18.42
C TRP A 600 -17.02 -6.82 17.63
N THR A 601 -15.86 -7.46 17.63
CA THR A 601 -15.64 -8.75 16.97
C THR A 601 -16.50 -9.87 17.55
N GLU A 602 -16.78 -9.85 18.86
CA GLU A 602 -17.66 -10.82 19.52
C GLU A 602 -19.13 -10.59 19.17
N LEU A 603 -19.55 -9.33 19.05
CA LEU A 603 -20.89 -8.97 18.60
C LEU A 603 -21.15 -9.45 17.16
N ILE A 604 -20.20 -9.24 16.25
CA ILE A 604 -20.31 -9.72 14.87
C ILE A 604 -20.32 -11.25 14.82
N ARG A 605 -19.48 -11.92 15.59
CA ARG A 605 -19.47 -13.39 15.72
C ARG A 605 -20.80 -13.92 16.25
N LEU A 606 -21.43 -13.20 17.18
CA LEU A 606 -22.75 -13.57 17.68
C LEU A 606 -23.80 -13.46 16.58
N ILE A 607 -23.82 -12.38 15.81
CA ILE A 607 -24.73 -12.19 14.67
C ILE A 607 -24.50 -13.29 13.63
N GLU A 608 -23.25 -13.66 13.35
CA GLU A 608 -22.92 -14.77 12.46
C GLU A 608 -23.49 -16.12 12.95
N LYS A 609 -23.31 -16.43 14.22
CA LYS A 609 -23.84 -17.67 14.82
C LYS A 609 -25.35 -17.74 14.85
N GLU A 610 -25.99 -16.62 14.91
CA GLU A 610 -27.43 -16.45 14.89
C GLU A 610 -27.96 -15.96 13.52
N TRP A 611 -27.22 -16.27 12.45
CA TRP A 611 -27.44 -15.72 11.11
C TRP A 611 -28.88 -15.86 10.61
N SER A 612 -29.56 -16.94 10.95
CA SER A 612 -30.98 -17.13 10.58
C SER A 612 -31.92 -16.01 11.08
N LEU A 613 -31.54 -15.30 12.17
CA LEU A 613 -32.29 -14.16 12.68
C LEU A 613 -31.92 -12.86 11.97
N PHE A 614 -30.67 -12.75 11.49
CA PHE A 614 -30.09 -11.50 10.98
C PHE A 614 -29.98 -11.44 9.47
N SER A 615 -30.14 -12.57 8.77
CA SER A 615 -30.11 -12.60 7.31
C SER A 615 -31.14 -11.69 6.61
N PRO A 616 -32.34 -11.44 7.17
CA PRO A 616 -33.27 -10.47 6.55
C PRO A 616 -32.80 -9.02 6.66
N ILE A 617 -31.90 -8.71 7.62
CA ILE A 617 -31.40 -7.36 7.86
C ILE A 617 -30.16 -7.08 7.01
N PHE A 618 -29.17 -7.96 7.10
CA PHE A 618 -27.87 -7.77 6.48
C PHE A 618 -27.74 -8.44 5.09
N ILE A 619 -28.71 -9.28 4.72
CA ILE A 619 -28.85 -9.94 3.41
C ILE A 619 -27.64 -10.82 3.05
N ASP A 620 -26.41 -10.29 3.16
CA ASP A 620 -25.15 -10.97 2.80
C ASP A 620 -24.20 -11.00 4.01
N LEU A 621 -23.90 -12.22 4.49
CA LEU A 621 -22.99 -12.47 5.60
C LEU A 621 -21.55 -12.01 5.28
N ARG A 622 -21.12 -12.15 4.03
CA ARG A 622 -19.77 -11.76 3.62
C ARG A 622 -19.61 -10.25 3.67
N GLN A 623 -20.58 -9.51 3.12
CA GLN A 623 -20.57 -8.04 3.19
C GLN A 623 -20.65 -7.54 4.63
N LEU A 624 -21.41 -8.20 5.50
CA LEU A 624 -21.43 -7.88 6.93
C LEU A 624 -20.04 -8.02 7.55
N LYS A 625 -19.36 -9.14 7.28
CA LYS A 625 -18.01 -9.39 7.81
C LYS A 625 -16.98 -8.39 7.28
N ASP A 626 -16.99 -8.12 5.97
CA ASP A 626 -16.03 -7.23 5.32
C ASP A 626 -16.21 -5.80 5.83
N ASN A 627 -17.43 -5.26 5.85
CA ASN A 627 -17.69 -3.92 6.37
C ASN A 627 -17.44 -3.82 7.88
N SER A 628 -17.75 -4.87 8.65
CA SER A 628 -17.49 -4.89 10.09
C SER A 628 -16.01 -4.94 10.42
N ALA A 629 -15.20 -5.62 9.60
CA ALA A 629 -13.74 -5.64 9.75
C ALA A 629 -13.15 -4.25 9.52
N VAL A 630 -13.62 -3.53 8.48
CA VAL A 630 -13.22 -2.15 8.20
C VAL A 630 -13.57 -1.23 9.36
N VAL A 631 -14.78 -1.33 9.91
CA VAL A 631 -15.24 -0.50 11.06
C VAL A 631 -14.52 -0.87 12.36
N ASN A 632 -13.98 -2.09 12.46
CA ASN A 632 -13.17 -2.50 13.61
C ASN A 632 -11.72 -1.98 13.55
N ASP A 633 -11.24 -1.67 12.36
CA ASP A 633 -9.89 -1.13 12.16
C ASP A 633 -9.89 0.36 12.52
N ARG A 634 -9.83 0.63 13.83
CA ARG A 634 -9.97 1.94 14.46
C ARG A 634 -8.90 2.93 13.97
N PRO A 635 -9.19 3.76 12.96
CA PRO A 635 -8.24 4.79 12.52
C PRO A 635 -7.93 5.82 13.62
N ASP A 636 -8.85 6.00 14.56
CA ASP A 636 -8.76 6.92 15.70
C ASP A 636 -7.88 6.41 16.85
N ALA A 637 -7.71 5.10 16.99
CA ALA A 637 -6.99 4.51 18.13
C ALA A 637 -5.45 4.55 17.99
N HIS A 638 -4.94 4.85 16.80
CA HIS A 638 -3.52 4.74 16.50
C HIS A 638 -2.86 6.02 15.96
N ALA A 639 -3.44 7.21 16.06
CA ALA A 639 -2.86 8.48 15.58
C ALA A 639 -2.01 8.34 14.28
N LYS A 640 -2.34 7.32 13.46
CA LYS A 640 -1.75 7.13 12.14
C LYS A 640 -2.42 8.14 11.21
N ASP A 641 -1.63 8.77 10.35
CA ASP A 641 -2.16 9.53 9.22
C ASP A 641 -3.14 8.65 8.44
N VAL A 642 -4.44 8.86 8.71
CA VAL A 642 -5.51 8.20 7.97
C VAL A 642 -5.63 8.95 6.66
N ASP A 643 -5.22 8.32 5.58
CA ASP A 643 -5.42 8.84 4.23
C ASP A 643 -6.93 9.12 4.02
N GLY A 644 -7.28 10.24 3.39
CA GLY A 644 -8.68 10.58 3.11
C GLY A 644 -9.43 9.50 2.31
N ALA A 645 -8.73 8.66 1.57
CA ALA A 645 -9.28 7.47 0.91
C ALA A 645 -9.65 6.38 1.92
N ASP A 646 -8.82 6.14 2.93
CA ASP A 646 -9.10 5.18 4.00
C ASP A 646 -10.28 5.65 4.85
N LEU A 647 -10.39 6.96 5.09
CA LEU A 647 -11.53 7.55 5.81
C LEU A 647 -12.83 7.47 5.00
N ALA A 648 -12.77 7.66 3.67
CA ALA A 648 -13.92 7.50 2.78
C ALA A 648 -14.38 6.03 2.72
N TYR A 649 -13.44 5.08 2.69
CA TYR A 649 -13.72 3.65 2.73
C TYR A 649 -14.35 3.25 4.06
N TYR A 650 -13.81 3.76 5.17
CA TYR A 650 -14.37 3.58 6.51
C TYR A 650 -15.80 4.13 6.63
N ARG A 651 -16.04 5.35 6.15
CA ARG A 651 -17.38 5.98 6.12
C ARG A 651 -18.38 5.18 5.29
N ARG A 652 -17.94 4.58 4.18
CA ARG A 652 -18.79 3.73 3.33
C ARG A 652 -19.20 2.47 4.06
N ALA A 653 -18.25 1.79 4.70
CA ALA A 653 -18.51 0.61 5.51
C ALA A 653 -19.46 0.92 6.67
N LEU A 654 -19.26 2.06 7.32
CA LEU A 654 -20.11 2.55 8.41
C LEU A 654 -21.54 2.81 7.92
N ARG A 655 -21.72 3.53 6.80
CA ARG A 655 -23.04 3.79 6.21
C ARG A 655 -23.78 2.51 5.84
N TRP A 656 -23.08 1.55 5.22
CA TRP A 656 -23.71 0.28 4.83
C TRP A 656 -24.30 -0.43 6.07
N LEU A 657 -23.57 -0.45 7.17
CA LEU A 657 -24.04 -1.03 8.44
C LEU A 657 -25.18 -0.19 9.06
N GLU A 658 -25.08 1.14 9.01
CA GLU A 658 -26.14 2.04 9.50
C GLU A 658 -27.44 1.86 8.71
N ASP A 659 -27.37 1.79 7.39
CA ASP A 659 -28.54 1.59 6.52
C ASP A 659 -29.19 0.23 6.77
N ALA A 660 -28.38 -0.83 6.97
CA ALA A 660 -28.89 -2.14 7.31
C ALA A 660 -29.63 -2.13 8.68
N VAL A 661 -29.05 -1.52 9.69
CA VAL A 661 -29.65 -1.38 11.02
C VAL A 661 -30.89 -0.50 10.99
N GLN A 662 -30.91 0.54 10.17
CA GLN A 662 -32.05 1.44 10.04
C GLN A 662 -33.24 0.74 9.38
N ARG A 663 -33.01 -0.08 8.35
CA ARG A 663 -34.07 -0.91 7.73
C ARG A 663 -34.73 -1.88 8.72
N ALA A 664 -33.99 -2.35 9.72
CA ALA A 664 -34.52 -3.22 10.77
C ALA A 664 -35.29 -2.49 11.89
N SER A 665 -35.15 -1.17 11.95
CA SER A 665 -35.79 -0.33 12.97
C SER A 665 -37.02 0.40 12.44
N SER A 666 -37.22 0.43 11.12
CA SER A 666 -38.43 0.87 10.43
C SER A 666 -39.41 -0.28 10.22
#